data_706697d5991591c032ef865eb1d9d126
#
_entry.id   706697d5991591c032ef865eb1d9d126
#
_cell.length_a   1.000
_cell.length_b   1.000
_cell.length_c   1.000
_cell.angle_alpha   90.00
_cell.angle_beta   90.00
_cell.angle_gamma   90.00
#
_symmetry.space_group_name_H-M   'P 1'
#
loop_
_entity.id
_entity.type
_entity.pdbx_description
1 polymer ?
#
loop_
_entity_poly.entity_id
_entity_poly.type
_entity_poly.pdbx_seq_one_letter_code
_entity_poly.pdbx_strand_id
1 'polypeptide(L)'
;MDLNTVTDGEYIGVCQNKILIAVVKVCVKNHEIADIEILGHKASYMEQAETIAGKVGVNLKIILKYILTNVKERKARTFVMLLSILLSAMLLFVSFSIGVSYESAQRKMARGMAGSATVSVQSVEGGIHADDIPALPDIQTKAGIVEGTSLYHENGYYETVDLLAADMEALNQINKPRLIGDGEVTAFSGNQIILPDRFTSKYGIEKGDTVTLQINGSPVDFEVAEIAAYDTVFLRHTRGATALLPLETIKEVLGREDGYSEIMIEPAPNSTTGNLISELKNALDNGKYRVSEVVNEAQIAADARQKSMPFFLISFFSLTMSIFIIYSSYKVITLDRLPIIGTFRSIGATEKTVTRILLLESLFYGCTGGLIGIPIGMIVLKGILQGMGKSLSQGIEIPVIISVPGVILSFAVAVIVSLLSAWLPVRRASRLPIKDIVLGTVEEKHIPRPLIVGIGIVLFIVSALLPHFASGTMLYLAGGFSLLGLIAATILVIPIFTNIASAGLERFYGAVAGNEGRIAARNMKDNKNVTQNITLLFISISAIIAIRVVGNFVTTYISDVFHGAELQGFADGHMKPEFVEQVKEMDGAEKVLPLYVFKNNVQGNREPISRLEGTDNLEWYNSMFALHYTDSPMSEQAALAFASGERAVIINEDCMKRGGFSIGDTITLSNGTSGNSYVVAGSFKSRATDVEVVIPSMYAVSDFGASDYDLLAYTAEDPDAIMVQIRALFGETSNWSRTVEEFNNDALATVGAFLQPMHSMTYFILLLATVGVINNLLINYIQKRRTIAMYKSIGLSNRQNRKMTLIEGFSSGLIGAVIAIVVSYMEIQTIFLVAGPKISMTPELDIWTFLVAGTLGIIVTLLGSIVPIFKSRKMKLVEEIKFE
;
A
#
# COMPACT_ATOMS: atom_id res chain seq x y z
N MET A 1 -4.59 -56.67 -30.51
CA MET A 1 -4.24 -58.04 -30.89
C MET A 1 -5.26 -58.95 -30.16
N ASP A 2 -6.00 -59.77 -30.87
CA ASP A 2 -6.94 -60.67 -30.23
C ASP A 2 -6.16 -61.90 -29.73
N LEU A 3 -5.99 -62.01 -28.42
CA LEU A 3 -5.21 -63.06 -27.77
C LEU A 3 -5.74 -64.44 -28.00
N ASN A 4 -7.05 -64.61 -28.40
CA ASN A 4 -7.62 -65.90 -28.75
C ASN A 4 -7.09 -66.49 -30.06
N THR A 5 -6.38 -65.69 -30.87
CA THR A 5 -5.72 -66.10 -32.11
C THR A 5 -4.22 -66.35 -31.95
N VAL A 6 -3.67 -66.12 -30.75
CA VAL A 6 -2.24 -66.28 -30.49
C VAL A 6 -2.00 -67.66 -29.83
N THR A 7 -1.14 -68.44 -30.39
CA THR A 7 -0.75 -69.74 -29.79
C THR A 7 0.17 -69.50 -28.58
N ASP A 8 0.16 -70.52 -27.66
CA ASP A 8 1.07 -70.48 -26.53
C ASP A 8 2.52 -70.44 -26.99
N GLY A 9 3.29 -69.51 -26.45
CA GLY A 9 4.67 -69.34 -26.85
C GLY A 9 5.30 -67.99 -26.35
N GLU A 10 6.54 -67.83 -26.69
CA GLU A 10 7.31 -66.66 -26.40
C GLU A 10 7.37 -65.74 -27.65
N TYR A 11 6.96 -64.52 -27.52
CA TYR A 11 6.93 -63.56 -28.61
C TYR A 11 7.85 -62.39 -28.32
N ILE A 12 8.67 -61.96 -29.26
CA ILE A 12 9.55 -60.82 -29.16
C ILE A 12 9.01 -59.74 -30.05
N GLY A 13 8.68 -58.59 -29.48
CA GLY A 13 8.21 -57.41 -30.17
C GLY A 13 9.07 -56.21 -29.88
N VAL A 14 9.11 -55.28 -30.82
CA VAL A 14 9.74 -53.95 -30.62
C VAL A 14 8.65 -52.95 -30.48
N CYS A 15 8.60 -52.29 -29.32
CA CYS A 15 7.74 -51.14 -29.10
C CYS A 15 8.58 -49.87 -29.28
N GLN A 16 8.23 -49.05 -30.27
CA GLN A 16 8.94 -47.80 -30.55
C GLN A 16 8.02 -46.61 -30.41
N ASN A 17 8.40 -45.69 -29.54
CA ASN A 17 7.80 -44.37 -29.45
C ASN A 17 8.93 -43.32 -29.54
N LYS A 18 8.59 -41.99 -29.73
CA LYS A 18 9.60 -40.91 -29.82
C LYS A 18 10.57 -40.85 -28.63
N ILE A 19 10.25 -41.50 -27.54
CA ILE A 19 10.99 -41.44 -26.27
C ILE A 19 11.59 -42.80 -25.89
N LEU A 20 11.07 -43.90 -26.43
CA LEU A 20 11.45 -45.24 -26.02
C LEU A 20 11.46 -46.22 -27.20
N ILE A 21 12.52 -46.94 -27.32
CA ILE A 21 12.58 -48.21 -28.11
C ILE A 21 12.80 -49.29 -27.11
N ALA A 22 11.84 -50.17 -26.92
CA ALA A 22 11.95 -51.35 -26.05
C ALA A 22 11.76 -52.60 -26.84
N VAL A 23 12.60 -53.58 -26.62
CA VAL A 23 12.43 -54.97 -27.10
C VAL A 23 11.81 -55.73 -25.93
N VAL A 24 10.60 -56.23 -26.16
CA VAL A 24 9.80 -56.88 -25.13
C VAL A 24 9.57 -58.35 -25.52
N LYS A 25 9.86 -59.25 -24.64
CA LYS A 25 9.47 -60.68 -24.76
C LYS A 25 8.18 -60.86 -23.97
N VAL A 26 7.17 -61.38 -24.65
CA VAL A 26 5.86 -61.64 -24.06
C VAL A 26 5.66 -63.16 -24.07
N CYS A 27 5.42 -63.72 -22.93
CA CYS A 27 5.09 -65.17 -22.80
C CYS A 27 3.58 -65.28 -22.72
N VAL A 28 2.99 -66.01 -23.67
CA VAL A 28 1.55 -66.31 -23.72
C VAL A 28 1.32 -67.74 -23.33
N LYS A 29 0.44 -68.00 -22.36
CA LYS A 29 -0.05 -69.35 -21.97
C LYS A 29 -1.57 -69.32 -21.80
N ASN A 30 -2.24 -70.35 -22.38
CA ASN A 30 -3.72 -70.46 -22.34
C ASN A 30 -4.43 -69.16 -22.80
N HIS A 31 -3.95 -68.53 -23.89
CA HIS A 31 -4.45 -67.27 -24.42
C HIS A 31 -4.41 -66.08 -23.47
N GLU A 32 -3.61 -66.14 -22.39
CA GLU A 32 -3.33 -65.04 -21.49
C GLU A 32 -1.85 -64.67 -21.50
N ILE A 33 -1.54 -63.42 -21.28
CA ILE A 33 -0.16 -62.97 -21.11
C ILE A 33 0.31 -63.42 -19.73
N ALA A 34 1.15 -64.44 -19.72
CA ALA A 34 1.68 -65.07 -18.49
C ALA A 34 2.87 -64.27 -17.93
N ASP A 35 3.71 -63.69 -18.81
CA ASP A 35 4.87 -62.95 -18.41
C ASP A 35 5.29 -61.96 -19.48
N ILE A 36 5.92 -60.85 -19.07
CA ILE A 36 6.47 -59.79 -19.93
C ILE A 36 7.90 -59.49 -19.48
N GLU A 37 8.86 -59.82 -20.28
CA GLU A 37 10.27 -59.52 -20.03
C GLU A 37 10.77 -58.45 -21.01
N ILE A 38 11.44 -57.45 -20.51
CA ILE A 38 12.08 -56.40 -21.33
C ILE A 38 13.51 -56.85 -21.64
N LEU A 39 13.73 -57.29 -22.87
CA LEU A 39 15.03 -57.84 -23.31
C LEU A 39 16.08 -56.77 -23.62
N GLY A 40 15.66 -55.55 -23.89
CA GLY A 40 16.56 -54.43 -24.13
C GLY A 40 15.81 -53.13 -24.43
N HIS A 41 16.42 -52.02 -24.10
CA HIS A 41 15.87 -50.69 -24.31
C HIS A 41 16.95 -49.67 -24.65
N LYS A 42 16.58 -48.73 -25.50
CA LYS A 42 17.41 -47.57 -25.85
C LYS A 42 16.64 -46.31 -25.54
N ALA A 43 16.65 -45.90 -24.29
CA ALA A 43 16.09 -44.62 -23.85
C ALA A 43 16.82 -44.10 -22.64
N SER A 44 17.07 -42.81 -22.69
CA SER A 44 17.70 -42.08 -21.57
C SER A 44 16.88 -42.01 -20.29
N TYR A 45 15.64 -42.42 -20.35
CA TYR A 45 14.65 -42.33 -19.24
C TYR A 45 14.32 -43.67 -18.56
N MET A 46 14.50 -44.84 -19.20
CA MET A 46 14.09 -46.10 -18.60
C MET A 46 15.05 -46.60 -17.51
N GLU A 47 16.33 -46.40 -17.68
CA GLU A 47 17.33 -46.65 -16.61
C GLU A 47 17.02 -45.87 -15.31
N GLN A 48 16.40 -44.69 -15.48
CA GLN A 48 15.91 -43.87 -14.37
C GLN A 48 14.58 -44.41 -13.79
N ALA A 49 13.68 -44.91 -14.63
CA ALA A 49 12.40 -45.45 -14.20
C ALA A 49 12.51 -46.77 -13.45
N GLU A 50 13.37 -47.70 -13.92
CA GLU A 50 13.69 -48.94 -13.21
C GLU A 50 14.36 -48.72 -11.87
N THR A 51 15.30 -47.76 -11.80
CA THR A 51 15.94 -47.37 -10.55
C THR A 51 15.01 -46.70 -9.56
N ILE A 52 13.98 -45.96 -10.05
CA ILE A 52 12.93 -45.33 -9.24
C ILE A 52 11.90 -46.35 -8.76
N ALA A 53 11.54 -47.35 -9.60
CA ALA A 53 10.52 -48.34 -9.27
C ALA A 53 11.06 -49.48 -8.36
N GLY A 54 12.33 -49.84 -8.50
CA GLY A 54 12.91 -50.98 -7.80
C GLY A 54 13.48 -50.71 -6.41
N LYS A 55 13.64 -49.47 -6.00
CA LYS A 55 14.11 -49.13 -4.65
C LYS A 55 13.17 -48.08 -4.04
N VAL A 56 12.25 -48.50 -3.22
CA VAL A 56 11.40 -47.65 -2.37
C VAL A 56 12.17 -47.02 -1.21
N GLY A 57 13.48 -46.75 -1.42
CA GLY A 57 14.26 -45.74 -0.67
C GLY A 57 14.57 -44.60 -1.61
N VAL A 58 13.71 -43.62 -1.63
CA VAL A 58 13.78 -42.42 -2.50
C VAL A 58 15.16 -41.78 -2.43
N ASN A 59 16.02 -42.11 -3.38
CA ASN A 59 17.33 -41.49 -3.45
C ASN A 59 17.15 -40.05 -3.96
N LEU A 60 17.18 -39.07 -3.05
CA LEU A 60 16.97 -37.64 -3.31
C LEU A 60 17.78 -37.12 -4.52
N LYS A 61 18.96 -37.71 -4.73
CA LYS A 61 19.86 -37.39 -5.84
C LYS A 61 19.26 -37.75 -7.21
N ILE A 62 18.48 -38.83 -7.30
CA ILE A 62 17.84 -39.26 -8.56
C ILE A 62 16.67 -38.35 -8.88
N ILE A 63 15.87 -37.97 -7.87
CA ILE A 63 14.78 -37.03 -8.03
C ILE A 63 15.30 -35.65 -8.45
N LEU A 64 16.37 -35.17 -7.82
CA LEU A 64 17.00 -33.91 -8.19
C LEU A 64 17.51 -33.92 -9.63
N LYS A 65 18.17 -35.03 -10.06
CA LYS A 65 18.60 -35.22 -11.44
C LYS A 65 17.42 -35.21 -12.42
N TYR A 66 16.32 -35.87 -12.06
CA TYR A 66 15.08 -35.88 -12.85
C TYR A 66 14.49 -34.46 -12.97
N ILE A 67 14.39 -33.70 -11.86
CA ILE A 67 13.90 -32.31 -11.84
C ILE A 67 14.77 -31.43 -12.73
N LEU A 68 16.10 -31.48 -12.58
CA LEU A 68 17.05 -30.69 -13.36
C LEU A 68 16.97 -31.02 -14.86
N THR A 69 16.78 -32.27 -15.22
CA THR A 69 16.60 -32.68 -16.62
C THR A 69 15.31 -32.11 -17.19
N ASN A 70 14.21 -32.15 -16.44
CA ASN A 70 12.93 -31.58 -16.85
C ASN A 70 13.01 -30.06 -17.03
N VAL A 71 13.73 -29.36 -16.15
CA VAL A 71 14.03 -27.93 -16.25
C VAL A 71 14.74 -27.62 -17.56
N LYS A 72 15.77 -28.42 -17.92
CA LYS A 72 16.54 -28.24 -19.15
C LYS A 72 15.73 -28.48 -20.41
N GLU A 73 14.83 -29.45 -20.41
CA GLU A 73 14.03 -29.80 -21.60
C GLU A 73 12.92 -28.80 -21.90
N ARG A 74 12.37 -28.15 -20.86
CA ARG A 74 11.20 -27.25 -21.00
C ARG A 74 11.49 -25.83 -20.46
N LYS A 75 12.66 -25.29 -20.86
CA LYS A 75 13.20 -24.00 -20.37
C LYS A 75 12.19 -22.86 -20.31
N ALA A 76 11.40 -22.65 -21.38
CA ALA A 76 10.47 -21.52 -21.46
C ALA A 76 9.35 -21.61 -20.41
N ARG A 77 8.79 -22.80 -20.17
CA ARG A 77 7.73 -22.98 -19.18
C ARG A 77 8.26 -22.89 -17.74
N THR A 78 9.39 -23.53 -17.49
CA THR A 78 10.08 -23.45 -16.20
C THR A 78 10.44 -22.00 -15.86
N PHE A 79 10.94 -21.24 -16.84
CA PHE A 79 11.24 -19.82 -16.68
C PHE A 79 10.01 -19.02 -16.27
N VAL A 80 8.86 -19.20 -16.97
CA VAL A 80 7.61 -18.49 -16.66
C VAL A 80 7.13 -18.80 -15.23
N MET A 81 7.19 -20.08 -14.82
CA MET A 81 6.80 -20.48 -13.46
C MET A 81 7.72 -19.91 -12.41
N LEU A 82 9.04 -20.05 -12.61
CA LEU A 82 10.02 -19.46 -11.70
C LEU A 82 9.88 -17.95 -11.59
N LEU A 83 9.66 -17.28 -12.73
CA LEU A 83 9.45 -15.83 -12.76
C LEU A 83 8.20 -15.41 -11.97
N SER A 84 7.10 -16.17 -12.08
CA SER A 84 5.87 -15.90 -11.32
C SER A 84 6.09 -16.05 -9.81
N ILE A 85 6.77 -17.11 -9.38
CA ILE A 85 7.08 -17.34 -7.96
C ILE A 85 8.06 -16.28 -7.45
N LEU A 86 9.10 -15.98 -8.24
CA LEU A 86 10.09 -14.95 -7.95
C LEU A 86 9.44 -13.57 -7.74
N LEU A 87 8.59 -13.14 -8.69
CA LEU A 87 7.89 -11.86 -8.59
C LEU A 87 7.00 -11.78 -7.36
N SER A 88 6.31 -12.89 -7.02
CA SER A 88 5.51 -12.95 -5.79
C SER A 88 6.34 -12.85 -4.53
N ALA A 89 7.42 -13.63 -4.44
CA ALA A 89 8.32 -13.58 -3.29
C ALA A 89 8.96 -12.19 -3.13
N MET A 90 9.36 -11.60 -4.27
CA MET A 90 9.88 -10.24 -4.34
C MET A 90 8.88 -9.20 -3.82
N LEU A 91 7.64 -9.21 -4.34
CA LEU A 91 6.62 -8.24 -3.95
C LEU A 91 6.23 -8.38 -2.47
N LEU A 92 6.09 -9.61 -1.97
CA LEU A 92 5.85 -9.86 -0.56
C LEU A 92 6.98 -9.34 0.32
N PHE A 93 8.22 -9.65 -0.04
CA PHE A 93 9.40 -9.17 0.70
C PHE A 93 9.45 -7.64 0.73
N VAL A 94 9.25 -6.98 -0.42
CA VAL A 94 9.24 -5.52 -0.52
C VAL A 94 8.16 -4.92 0.36
N SER A 95 6.93 -5.48 0.34
CA SER A 95 5.82 -4.97 1.16
C SER A 95 6.08 -5.06 2.66
N PHE A 96 6.67 -6.14 3.14
CA PHE A 96 7.05 -6.26 4.55
C PHE A 96 8.20 -5.34 4.92
N SER A 97 9.18 -5.16 4.02
CA SER A 97 10.40 -4.42 4.31
C SER A 97 10.24 -2.91 4.20
N ILE A 98 9.30 -2.41 3.40
CA ILE A 98 9.01 -0.97 3.30
C ILE A 98 8.62 -0.41 4.67
N GLY A 99 7.66 -1.04 5.38
CA GLY A 99 7.19 -0.57 6.67
C GLY A 99 8.32 -0.52 7.72
N VAL A 100 9.12 -1.57 7.80
CA VAL A 100 10.25 -1.65 8.75
C VAL A 100 11.35 -0.63 8.40
N SER A 101 11.65 -0.43 7.11
CA SER A 101 12.63 0.56 6.66
C SER A 101 12.17 1.98 6.95
N TYR A 102 10.89 2.26 6.73
CA TYR A 102 10.30 3.56 7.06
C TYR A 102 10.30 3.82 8.56
N GLU A 103 9.85 2.86 9.39
CA GLU A 103 9.91 2.94 10.85
C GLU A 103 11.33 3.25 11.33
N SER A 104 12.32 2.54 10.79
CA SER A 104 13.72 2.75 11.15
C SER A 104 14.24 4.12 10.71
N ALA A 105 13.80 4.62 9.55
CA ALA A 105 14.16 5.96 9.09
C ALA A 105 13.60 7.03 10.04
N GLN A 106 12.33 6.91 10.42
CA GLN A 106 11.68 7.83 11.36
C GLN A 106 12.35 7.78 12.74
N ARG A 107 12.65 6.58 13.22
CA ARG A 107 13.37 6.39 14.50
C ARG A 107 14.76 6.99 14.43
N LYS A 108 15.51 6.73 13.36
CA LYS A 108 16.85 7.30 13.16
C LYS A 108 16.82 8.83 13.09
N MET A 109 15.78 9.38 12.42
CA MET A 109 15.59 10.82 12.34
C MET A 109 15.27 11.41 13.72
N ALA A 110 14.27 10.87 14.42
CA ALA A 110 13.90 11.36 15.75
C ALA A 110 15.07 11.25 16.75
N ARG A 111 15.81 10.14 16.72
CA ARG A 111 17.03 9.98 17.52
C ARG A 111 18.16 10.89 17.05
N GLY A 112 18.30 11.15 15.75
CA GLY A 112 19.26 12.10 15.23
C GLY A 112 18.99 13.52 15.76
N MET A 113 17.72 13.93 15.79
CA MET A 113 17.32 15.23 16.36
C MET A 113 17.54 15.30 17.89
N ALA A 114 17.20 14.23 18.61
CA ALA A 114 17.29 14.16 20.07
C ALA A 114 18.70 13.88 20.59
N GLY A 115 19.56 13.29 19.76
CA GLY A 115 20.85 12.78 20.24
C GLY A 115 20.72 11.68 21.28
N SER A 116 21.47 11.77 22.37
CA SER A 116 21.39 10.85 23.51
C SER A 116 20.28 11.20 24.50
N ALA A 117 19.63 12.38 24.38
CA ALA A 117 18.53 12.78 25.23
C ALA A 117 17.31 11.88 25.04
N THR A 118 16.67 11.51 26.13
CA THR A 118 15.45 10.70 26.10
C THR A 118 14.24 11.40 26.74
N VAL A 119 14.46 12.39 27.58
CA VAL A 119 13.44 13.15 28.28
C VAL A 119 13.56 14.63 27.93
N SER A 120 12.41 15.25 27.69
CA SER A 120 12.24 16.67 27.44
C SER A 120 11.37 17.26 28.54
N VAL A 121 11.79 18.43 29.03
CA VAL A 121 11.00 19.26 29.95
C VAL A 121 10.80 20.63 29.29
N GLN A 122 9.54 20.97 29.10
CA GLN A 122 9.11 22.25 28.52
C GLN A 122 8.27 23.02 29.54
N SER A 123 8.35 24.34 29.53
CA SER A 123 7.43 25.18 30.27
C SER A 123 6.11 25.34 29.52
N VAL A 124 5.01 25.42 30.24
CA VAL A 124 3.70 25.75 29.68
C VAL A 124 3.58 27.26 29.46
N GLU A 125 4.21 28.06 30.35
CA GLU A 125 4.22 29.53 30.27
C GLU A 125 5.63 30.07 30.59
N GLY A 126 6.18 30.81 29.62
CA GLY A 126 7.52 31.38 29.72
C GLY A 126 8.67 30.38 29.59
N GLY A 127 9.87 30.82 29.88
CA GLY A 127 11.07 29.97 29.77
C GLY A 127 11.25 29.04 30.99
N ILE A 128 12.07 28.01 30.80
CA ILE A 128 12.52 27.10 31.84
C ILE A 128 14.03 27.38 32.12
N HIS A 129 14.41 27.43 33.39
CA HIS A 129 15.81 27.54 33.78
C HIS A 129 16.42 26.19 34.13
N ALA A 130 17.72 26.06 33.90
CA ALA A 130 18.42 24.79 34.26
C ALA A 130 18.32 24.47 35.75
N ASP A 131 18.14 25.47 36.60
CA ASP A 131 17.97 25.32 38.04
C ASP A 131 16.56 24.86 38.45
N ASP A 132 15.57 25.02 37.59
CA ASP A 132 14.22 24.51 37.81
C ASP A 132 14.19 22.97 37.80
N ILE A 133 15.14 22.35 37.11
CA ILE A 133 15.27 20.87 37.05
C ILE A 133 16.00 20.39 38.30
N PRO A 134 15.37 19.61 39.17
CA PRO A 134 15.96 19.09 40.39
C PRO A 134 17.23 18.26 40.09
N ALA A 135 18.20 18.33 40.99
CA ALA A 135 19.40 17.49 40.91
C ALA A 135 19.05 16.04 41.27
N LEU A 136 18.73 15.22 40.29
CA LEU A 136 18.43 13.82 40.45
C LEU A 136 19.66 12.97 40.07
N PRO A 137 19.95 11.87 40.79
CA PRO A 137 21.06 10.96 40.45
C PRO A 137 20.88 10.25 39.11
N ASP A 138 19.66 10.22 38.60
CA ASP A 138 19.25 9.59 37.35
C ASP A 138 19.48 10.48 36.12
N ILE A 139 19.97 11.71 36.31
CA ILE A 139 20.34 12.65 35.24
C ILE A 139 21.83 12.58 35.00
N GLN A 140 22.27 12.30 33.78
CA GLN A 140 23.66 12.35 33.36
C GLN A 140 24.06 13.74 32.87
N THR A 141 23.31 14.25 31.89
CA THR A 141 23.55 15.54 31.25
C THR A 141 22.20 16.23 30.99
N LYS A 142 22.19 17.55 31.10
CA LYS A 142 21.07 18.40 30.70
C LYS A 142 21.51 19.48 29.77
N ALA A 143 20.81 19.73 28.68
CA ALA A 143 21.05 20.82 27.75
C ALA A 143 19.81 21.67 27.57
N GLY A 144 19.90 22.94 27.90
CA GLY A 144 18.88 23.95 27.61
C GLY A 144 18.95 24.37 26.16
N ILE A 145 17.81 24.37 25.47
CA ILE A 145 17.65 24.75 24.09
C ILE A 145 16.75 25.97 24.00
N VAL A 146 17.16 26.97 23.24
CA VAL A 146 16.32 28.09 22.82
C VAL A 146 15.97 27.90 21.37
N GLU A 147 14.66 27.89 21.08
CA GLU A 147 14.14 27.76 19.74
C GLU A 147 13.45 29.03 19.29
N GLY A 148 13.58 29.36 18.03
CA GLY A 148 12.89 30.44 17.35
C GLY A 148 12.57 30.07 15.93
N THR A 149 11.84 30.92 15.25
CA THR A 149 11.54 30.75 13.84
C THR A 149 11.85 32.02 13.07
N SER A 150 12.42 31.85 11.89
CA SER A 150 12.67 32.94 10.95
C SER A 150 12.23 32.52 9.54
N LEU A 151 12.19 33.52 8.64
CA LEU A 151 11.96 33.31 7.23
C LEU A 151 13.18 33.73 6.42
N TYR A 152 13.60 32.84 5.53
CA TYR A 152 14.51 33.19 4.45
C TYR A 152 13.71 33.57 3.22
N HIS A 153 13.93 34.72 2.64
CA HIS A 153 13.20 35.18 1.45
C HIS A 153 14.16 35.30 0.27
N GLU A 154 13.85 34.55 -0.78
CA GLU A 154 14.57 34.62 -2.05
C GLU A 154 13.66 34.37 -3.23
N ASN A 155 13.79 35.20 -4.29
CA ASN A 155 13.03 35.07 -5.54
C ASN A 155 11.49 35.03 -5.38
N GLY A 156 10.95 35.72 -4.37
CA GLY A 156 9.53 35.76 -4.07
C GLY A 156 8.99 34.51 -3.33
N TYR A 157 9.87 33.65 -2.85
CA TYR A 157 9.51 32.49 -2.02
C TYR A 157 10.07 32.65 -0.61
N TYR A 158 9.23 32.31 0.37
CA TYR A 158 9.64 32.23 1.77
C TYR A 158 9.96 30.78 2.14
N GLU A 159 11.10 30.58 2.80
CA GLU A 159 11.46 29.30 3.39
C GLU A 159 11.67 29.44 4.89
N THR A 160 11.00 28.61 5.66
CA THR A 160 11.11 28.62 7.12
C THR A 160 12.51 28.16 7.54
N VAL A 161 13.16 28.96 8.38
CA VAL A 161 14.42 28.60 9.01
C VAL A 161 14.20 28.63 10.52
N ASP A 162 14.19 27.46 11.15
CA ASP A 162 14.11 27.35 12.60
C ASP A 162 15.47 27.72 13.19
N LEU A 163 15.43 28.63 14.12
CA LEU A 163 16.60 29.07 14.85
C LEU A 163 16.74 28.19 16.10
N LEU A 164 17.93 27.66 16.31
CA LEU A 164 18.24 26.85 17.47
C LEU A 164 19.52 27.41 18.12
N ALA A 165 19.50 27.52 19.43
CA ALA A 165 20.72 27.78 20.19
C ALA A 165 20.73 26.99 21.50
N ALA A 166 21.90 26.64 21.93
CA ALA A 166 22.12 25.89 23.16
C ALA A 166 23.47 26.23 23.75
N ASP A 167 23.68 25.86 25.01
CA ASP A 167 25.01 25.75 25.52
C ASP A 167 25.82 24.74 24.72
N MET A 168 26.84 25.19 24.03
CA MET A 168 27.60 24.35 23.09
C MET A 168 28.33 23.20 23.79
N GLU A 169 28.73 23.38 25.08
CA GLU A 169 29.37 22.30 25.84
C GLU A 169 28.38 21.17 26.12
N ALA A 170 27.16 21.52 26.56
CA ALA A 170 26.11 20.56 26.82
C ALA A 170 25.58 19.95 25.51
N LEU A 171 25.40 20.73 24.46
CA LEU A 171 24.94 20.25 23.15
C LEU A 171 25.92 19.26 22.54
N ASN A 172 27.24 19.55 22.63
CA ASN A 172 28.25 18.63 22.13
C ASN A 172 28.32 17.29 22.90
N GLN A 173 27.82 17.25 24.15
CA GLN A 173 27.68 15.99 24.90
C GLN A 173 26.45 15.19 24.48
N ILE A 174 25.31 15.87 24.25
CA ILE A 174 24.03 15.21 23.94
C ILE A 174 23.89 14.96 22.45
N ASN A 175 24.16 15.96 21.61
CA ASN A 175 23.90 15.89 20.16
C ASN A 175 24.87 16.75 19.36
N LYS A 176 26.11 16.29 19.27
CA LYS A 176 27.21 17.03 18.63
C LYS A 176 26.93 17.33 17.14
N PRO A 177 26.85 18.61 16.73
CA PRO A 177 26.75 19.00 15.33
C PRO A 177 27.98 18.55 14.53
N ARG A 178 27.79 18.06 13.32
CA ARG A 178 28.87 17.61 12.44
C ARG A 178 29.11 18.62 11.34
N LEU A 179 30.25 19.30 11.36
CA LEU A 179 30.62 20.25 10.32
C LEU A 179 31.11 19.55 9.03
N ILE A 180 30.95 20.26 7.89
CA ILE A 180 31.55 19.84 6.63
C ILE A 180 32.98 20.39 6.60
N GLY A 181 33.94 19.50 6.82
CA GLY A 181 35.35 19.79 6.99
C GLY A 181 35.88 19.25 8.32
N ASP A 182 37.12 19.44 8.61
CA ASP A 182 37.78 18.90 9.82
C ASP A 182 37.61 19.79 11.08
N GLY A 183 36.62 20.67 11.08
CA GLY A 183 36.36 21.62 12.19
C GLY A 183 35.44 21.02 13.28
N GLU A 184 35.65 21.40 14.51
CA GLU A 184 34.70 21.26 15.61
C GLU A 184 34.00 22.61 15.84
N VAL A 185 32.71 22.59 16.20
CA VAL A 185 32.03 23.79 16.63
C VAL A 185 32.61 24.17 17.99
N THR A 186 33.57 25.08 17.96
CA THR A 186 34.01 25.83 19.14
C THR A 186 33.08 27.02 19.32
N ALA A 187 33.16 27.70 20.46
CA ALA A 187 32.29 28.86 20.72
C ALA A 187 32.35 29.87 19.56
N PHE A 188 31.20 30.19 18.99
CA PHE A 188 30.99 31.26 18.03
C PHE A 188 30.14 32.35 18.70
N SER A 189 30.19 33.60 18.26
CA SER A 189 29.58 34.73 18.95
C SER A 189 29.16 35.85 17.97
N GLY A 190 28.30 36.70 18.42
CA GLY A 190 27.77 37.78 17.57
C GLY A 190 26.82 37.26 16.51
N ASN A 191 26.59 38.03 15.46
CA ASN A 191 25.65 37.66 14.37
C ASN A 191 26.24 36.62 13.43
N GLN A 192 26.62 35.46 14.00
CA GLN A 192 27.11 34.30 13.26
C GLN A 192 26.06 33.20 13.23
N ILE A 193 26.05 32.41 12.13
CA ILE A 193 25.09 31.35 11.92
C ILE A 193 25.76 30.12 11.32
N ILE A 194 25.32 28.92 11.73
CA ILE A 194 25.72 27.68 11.11
C ILE A 194 24.50 27.10 10.41
N LEU A 195 24.65 26.83 9.11
CA LEU A 195 23.56 26.32 8.26
C LEU A 195 23.88 24.92 7.75
N PRO A 196 22.87 24.09 7.48
CA PRO A 196 23.07 22.76 6.89
C PRO A 196 23.42 22.86 5.40
N ASP A 197 24.25 21.93 4.94
CA ASP A 197 24.74 21.81 3.56
C ASP A 197 23.64 21.74 2.49
N ARG A 198 22.49 21.24 2.83
CA ARG A 198 21.33 21.19 1.92
C ARG A 198 20.74 22.54 1.63
N PHE A 199 20.62 23.36 2.65
CA PHE A 199 20.12 24.72 2.51
C PHE A 199 21.13 25.57 1.77
N THR A 200 22.41 25.52 2.16
CA THR A 200 23.46 26.29 1.53
C THR A 200 23.66 25.88 0.07
N SER A 201 23.65 24.58 -0.25
CA SER A 201 23.74 24.11 -1.64
C SER A 201 22.53 24.50 -2.50
N LYS A 202 21.33 24.58 -1.91
CA LYS A 202 20.11 24.98 -2.62
C LYS A 202 20.17 26.44 -3.09
N TYR A 203 20.70 27.31 -2.26
CA TYR A 203 20.75 28.77 -2.50
C TYR A 203 22.13 29.28 -2.91
N GLY A 204 23.12 28.41 -3.07
CA GLY A 204 24.47 28.78 -3.49
C GLY A 204 25.22 29.60 -2.43
N ILE A 205 24.92 29.37 -1.14
CA ILE A 205 25.53 30.07 0.00
C ILE A 205 26.85 29.39 0.36
N GLU A 206 27.91 30.16 0.55
CA GLU A 206 29.23 29.69 0.96
C GLU A 206 29.56 30.16 2.37
N LYS A 207 30.56 29.55 2.99
CA LYS A 207 31.11 30.02 4.27
C LYS A 207 31.66 31.45 4.14
N GLY A 208 31.29 32.34 5.05
CA GLY A 208 31.61 33.75 5.06
C GLY A 208 30.62 34.64 4.35
N ASP A 209 29.61 34.08 3.68
CA ASP A 209 28.54 34.88 3.07
C ASP A 209 27.62 35.44 4.15
N THR A 210 26.91 36.52 3.80
CA THR A 210 25.86 37.07 4.64
C THR A 210 24.50 36.57 4.22
N VAL A 211 23.73 36.02 5.18
CA VAL A 211 22.36 35.57 5.00
C VAL A 211 21.44 36.48 5.79
N THR A 212 20.44 37.03 5.12
CA THR A 212 19.42 37.86 5.76
C THR A 212 18.21 37.00 6.12
N LEU A 213 17.87 36.90 7.39
CA LEU A 213 16.68 36.22 7.90
C LEU A 213 15.68 37.26 8.41
N GLN A 214 14.41 37.03 8.11
CA GLN A 214 13.35 37.86 8.70
C GLN A 214 12.95 37.25 10.04
N ILE A 215 13.14 38.03 11.11
CA ILE A 215 12.82 37.59 12.47
C ILE A 215 11.94 38.68 13.07
N ASN A 216 10.77 38.29 13.58
CA ASN A 216 9.77 39.23 14.13
C ASN A 216 9.41 40.36 13.15
N GLY A 217 9.35 40.06 11.85
CA GLY A 217 9.04 41.03 10.80
C GLY A 217 10.20 41.99 10.43
N SER A 218 11.37 41.84 11.04
CA SER A 218 12.55 42.68 10.79
C SER A 218 13.68 41.84 10.13
N PRO A 219 14.36 42.36 9.12
CA PRO A 219 15.50 41.68 8.52
C PRO A 219 16.71 41.75 9.46
N VAL A 220 17.36 40.64 9.69
CA VAL A 220 18.60 40.51 10.47
C VAL A 220 19.63 39.77 9.64
N ASP A 221 20.82 40.39 9.54
CA ASP A 221 21.95 39.87 8.78
C ASP A 221 22.83 38.99 9.66
N PHE A 222 23.16 37.79 9.16
CA PHE A 222 24.04 36.83 9.79
C PHE A 222 25.18 36.43 8.86
N GLU A 223 26.40 36.36 9.38
CA GLU A 223 27.55 35.77 8.68
C GLU A 223 27.54 34.24 8.83
N VAL A 224 27.64 33.50 7.73
CA VAL A 224 27.75 32.04 7.76
C VAL A 224 29.13 31.65 8.29
N ALA A 225 29.15 31.27 9.56
CA ALA A 225 30.41 30.90 10.23
C ALA A 225 30.90 29.52 9.77
N GLU A 226 30.00 28.56 9.63
CA GLU A 226 30.32 27.20 9.20
C GLU A 226 29.12 26.57 8.48
N ILE A 227 29.41 25.51 7.70
CA ILE A 227 28.39 24.68 7.08
C ILE A 227 28.41 23.31 7.75
N ALA A 228 27.27 22.84 8.21
CA ALA A 228 27.11 21.56 8.86
C ALA A 228 26.49 20.51 7.92
N ALA A 229 26.76 19.25 8.17
CA ALA A 229 26.05 18.16 7.51
C ALA A 229 24.57 18.13 7.95
N TYR A 230 23.70 17.74 7.03
CA TYR A 230 22.28 17.56 7.33
C TYR A 230 22.06 16.29 8.17
N ASP A 231 22.49 16.35 9.42
CA ASP A 231 22.29 15.33 10.45
C ASP A 231 22.18 16.01 11.83
N THR A 232 22.00 15.23 12.87
CA THR A 232 21.91 15.70 14.26
C THR A 232 20.83 16.78 14.44
N VAL A 233 21.12 17.89 15.06
CA VAL A 233 20.20 19.02 15.32
C VAL A 233 19.68 19.71 14.05
N PHE A 234 20.30 19.47 12.90
CA PHE A 234 19.88 20.05 11.63
C PHE A 234 18.80 19.22 10.90
N LEU A 235 18.43 18.04 11.43
CA LEU A 235 17.34 17.25 10.89
C LEU A 235 15.98 17.89 11.19
N ARG A 236 15.04 17.78 10.26
CA ARG A 236 13.69 18.33 10.42
C ARG A 236 12.62 17.37 9.92
N HIS A 237 11.44 17.45 10.52
CA HIS A 237 10.25 16.75 10.05
C HIS A 237 9.51 17.51 8.94
N THR A 238 9.73 18.83 8.84
CA THR A 238 9.07 19.72 7.89
C THR A 238 10.07 20.32 6.89
N ARG A 239 9.55 20.99 5.86
CA ARG A 239 10.38 21.76 4.93
C ARG A 239 11.09 22.90 5.65
N GLY A 240 12.18 23.37 5.07
CA GLY A 240 12.99 24.44 5.59
C GLY A 240 14.34 23.96 6.10
N ALA A 241 15.00 24.78 6.88
CA ALA A 241 16.29 24.51 7.49
C ALA A 241 16.25 24.75 9.00
N THR A 242 17.14 24.13 9.73
CA THR A 242 17.49 24.52 11.10
C THR A 242 18.82 25.23 11.04
N ALA A 243 18.90 26.38 11.69
CA ALA A 243 20.10 27.17 11.81
C ALA A 243 20.55 27.20 13.27
N LEU A 244 21.84 27.00 13.51
CA LEU A 244 22.41 27.07 14.86
C LEU A 244 23.03 28.48 15.06
N LEU A 245 22.62 29.16 16.13
CA LEU A 245 23.07 30.50 16.53
C LEU A 245 23.76 30.48 17.89
N PRO A 246 24.56 31.53 18.22
CA PRO A 246 25.00 31.72 19.59
C PRO A 246 23.83 31.99 20.52
N LEU A 247 23.91 31.48 21.75
CA LEU A 247 22.82 31.57 22.73
C LEU A 247 22.45 33.03 23.06
N GLU A 248 23.43 33.91 23.20
CA GLU A 248 23.19 35.32 23.48
C GLU A 248 22.50 36.01 22.30
N THR A 249 22.95 35.69 21.08
CA THR A 249 22.44 36.31 19.86
C THR A 249 20.97 35.96 19.65
N ILE A 250 20.59 34.64 19.82
CA ILE A 250 19.19 34.24 19.64
C ILE A 250 18.27 34.92 20.67
N LYS A 251 18.72 35.05 21.92
CA LYS A 251 17.94 35.71 22.97
C LYS A 251 17.76 37.23 22.65
N GLU A 252 18.80 37.86 22.19
CA GLU A 252 18.76 39.31 21.81
C GLU A 252 17.80 39.50 20.60
N VAL A 253 17.96 38.71 19.55
CA VAL A 253 17.18 38.81 18.31
C VAL A 253 15.71 38.46 18.52
N LEU A 254 15.41 37.52 19.40
CA LEU A 254 14.03 37.15 19.72
C LEU A 254 13.42 38.05 20.79
N GLY A 255 14.22 38.97 21.42
CA GLY A 255 13.76 39.81 22.50
C GLY A 255 13.35 39.06 23.76
N ARG A 256 14.00 37.93 24.04
CA ARG A 256 13.69 37.08 25.18
C ARG A 256 14.55 37.38 26.39
N GLU A 257 13.92 37.33 27.56
CA GLU A 257 14.67 37.35 28.83
C GLU A 257 15.33 35.97 29.07
N ASP A 258 15.99 35.81 30.22
CA ASP A 258 16.64 34.54 30.57
C ASP A 258 15.67 33.35 30.59
N GLY A 259 16.13 32.21 30.03
CA GLY A 259 15.37 30.94 30.00
C GLY A 259 15.63 30.15 28.73
N TYR A 260 15.19 28.91 28.75
CA TYR A 260 15.25 28.00 27.64
C TYR A 260 13.82 27.65 27.20
N SER A 261 13.63 27.35 25.94
CA SER A 261 12.36 26.82 25.42
C SER A 261 12.12 25.40 25.93
N GLU A 262 13.20 24.64 26.02
CA GLU A 262 13.18 23.23 26.37
C GLU A 262 14.48 22.83 27.07
N ILE A 263 14.40 21.90 28.02
CA ILE A 263 15.58 21.23 28.56
C ILE A 263 15.56 19.77 28.15
N MET A 264 16.52 19.39 27.34
CA MET A 264 16.77 17.98 26.97
C MET A 264 17.64 17.31 28.01
N ILE A 265 17.23 16.10 28.43
CA ILE A 265 17.86 15.37 29.52
C ILE A 265 18.31 14.00 29.01
N GLU A 266 19.57 13.70 29.25
CA GLU A 266 20.15 12.37 29.08
C GLU A 266 20.11 11.62 30.42
N PRO A 267 19.51 10.43 30.46
CA PRO A 267 19.47 9.62 31.67
C PRO A 267 20.83 9.02 32.00
N ALA A 268 21.11 8.80 33.27
CA ALA A 268 22.27 8.06 33.73
C ALA A 268 22.22 6.60 33.22
N PRO A 269 23.38 5.93 32.99
CA PRO A 269 23.42 4.59 32.37
C PRO A 269 22.60 3.51 33.08
N ASN A 270 22.31 3.68 34.35
CA ASN A 270 21.55 2.74 35.17
C ASN A 270 20.07 3.12 35.34
N SER A 271 19.63 4.23 34.76
CA SER A 271 18.25 4.71 34.83
C SER A 271 17.48 4.39 33.54
N THR A 272 16.17 4.18 33.65
CA THR A 272 15.26 4.03 32.52
C THR A 272 14.51 5.34 32.27
N THR A 273 14.23 5.63 30.99
CA THR A 273 13.46 6.83 30.59
C THR A 273 12.14 6.95 31.37
N GLY A 274 11.42 5.82 31.55
CA GLY A 274 10.14 5.82 32.27
C GLY A 274 10.26 6.18 33.77
N ASN A 275 11.32 5.72 34.42
CA ASN A 275 11.59 6.05 35.82
C ASN A 275 11.92 7.54 35.95
N LEU A 276 12.81 8.05 35.12
CA LEU A 276 13.20 9.46 35.10
C LEU A 276 12.01 10.39 34.82
N ILE A 277 11.15 10.05 33.88
CA ILE A 277 9.90 10.81 33.62
C ILE A 277 9.00 10.81 34.86
N SER A 278 8.86 9.67 35.54
CA SER A 278 8.02 9.58 36.72
C SER A 278 8.57 10.39 37.90
N GLU A 279 9.87 10.37 38.10
CA GLU A 279 10.54 11.17 39.12
C GLU A 279 10.44 12.67 38.85
N LEU A 280 10.67 13.09 37.59
CA LEU A 280 10.53 14.49 37.19
C LEU A 280 9.08 14.98 37.29
N LYS A 281 8.09 14.20 36.91
CA LYS A 281 6.67 14.54 37.10
C LYS A 281 6.24 14.67 38.56
N ASN A 282 6.88 13.91 39.42
CA ASN A 282 6.61 14.01 40.87
C ASN A 282 7.32 15.21 41.51
N ALA A 283 8.43 15.62 40.96
CA ALA A 283 9.26 16.69 41.51
C ALA A 283 8.92 18.07 40.96
N LEU A 284 8.38 18.12 39.75
CA LEU A 284 8.00 19.37 39.05
C LEU A 284 6.48 19.60 39.15
N ASP A 285 6.09 20.90 39.17
CA ASP A 285 4.68 21.27 39.08
C ASP A 285 4.13 20.96 37.68
N ASN A 286 3.23 19.95 37.62
CA ASN A 286 2.61 19.52 36.35
C ASN A 286 1.71 20.58 35.70
N GLY A 287 1.33 21.63 36.41
CA GLY A 287 0.61 22.78 35.83
C GLY A 287 1.53 23.74 35.09
N LYS A 288 2.79 23.81 35.53
CA LYS A 288 3.80 24.73 34.96
C LYS A 288 4.71 24.05 33.94
N TYR A 289 5.05 22.77 34.13
CA TYR A 289 6.01 22.04 33.32
C TYR A 289 5.41 20.79 32.70
N ARG A 290 5.75 20.55 31.43
CA ARG A 290 5.39 19.33 30.70
C ARG A 290 6.64 18.46 30.57
N VAL A 291 6.58 17.28 31.20
CA VAL A 291 7.63 16.26 31.07
C VAL A 291 7.20 15.19 30.09
N SER A 292 7.96 14.99 29.02
CA SER A 292 7.63 14.02 27.98
C SER A 292 8.85 13.22 27.51
N GLU A 293 8.60 12.09 26.90
CA GLU A 293 9.64 11.36 26.16
C GLU A 293 9.95 12.09 24.85
N VAL A 294 11.23 12.36 24.55
CA VAL A 294 11.63 13.05 23.33
C VAL A 294 11.27 12.26 22.08
N VAL A 295 11.42 10.93 22.14
CA VAL A 295 11.13 10.02 21.01
C VAL A 295 10.10 8.98 21.40
N ASN A 296 8.86 9.19 21.02
CA ASN A 296 7.78 8.22 21.24
C ASN A 296 7.87 7.06 20.22
N GLU A 297 8.64 6.04 20.54
CA GLU A 297 8.86 4.88 19.66
C GLU A 297 7.57 4.09 19.36
N ALA A 298 6.64 4.03 20.30
CA ALA A 298 5.37 3.34 20.11
C ALA A 298 4.51 4.05 19.05
N GLN A 299 4.48 5.37 19.08
CA GLN A 299 3.76 6.18 18.10
C GLN A 299 4.40 6.07 16.71
N ILE A 300 5.74 6.13 16.61
CA ILE A 300 6.48 5.93 15.35
C ILE A 300 6.16 4.57 14.74
N ALA A 301 6.17 3.50 15.56
CA ALA A 301 5.84 2.16 15.09
C ALA A 301 4.37 2.04 14.65
N ALA A 302 3.44 2.67 15.37
CA ALA A 302 2.01 2.69 15.01
C ALA A 302 1.79 3.42 13.67
N ASP A 303 2.38 4.59 13.50
CA ASP A 303 2.32 5.39 12.27
C ASP A 303 2.91 4.62 11.06
N ALA A 304 4.08 4.01 11.23
CA ALA A 304 4.72 3.20 10.21
C ALA A 304 3.86 1.98 9.79
N ARG A 305 3.20 1.33 10.75
CA ARG A 305 2.26 0.23 10.46
C ARG A 305 1.05 0.72 9.67
N GLN A 306 0.46 1.82 10.06
CA GLN A 306 -0.69 2.41 9.35
C GLN A 306 -0.31 2.77 7.91
N LYS A 307 0.80 3.46 7.71
CA LYS A 307 1.31 3.86 6.39
C LYS A 307 1.77 2.69 5.51
N SER A 308 2.13 1.55 6.11
CA SER A 308 2.49 0.34 5.36
C SER A 308 1.29 -0.54 4.94
N MET A 309 0.10 -0.32 5.50
CA MET A 309 -1.10 -1.11 5.18
C MET A 309 -1.42 -1.23 3.68
N PRO A 310 -1.36 -0.17 2.86
CA PRO A 310 -1.63 -0.27 1.43
C PRO A 310 -0.72 -1.25 0.68
N PHE A 311 0.53 -1.43 1.12
CA PHE A 311 1.45 -2.38 0.50
C PHE A 311 1.05 -3.85 0.70
N PHE A 312 0.37 -4.15 1.81
CA PHE A 312 -0.20 -5.48 2.02
C PHE A 312 -1.34 -5.79 1.07
N LEU A 313 -2.15 -4.81 0.71
CA LEU A 313 -3.20 -4.97 -0.32
C LEU A 313 -2.57 -5.36 -1.67
N ILE A 314 -1.51 -4.67 -2.07
CA ILE A 314 -0.75 -4.99 -3.29
C ILE A 314 -0.20 -6.42 -3.25
N SER A 315 0.36 -6.81 -2.10
CA SER A 315 0.86 -8.17 -1.88
C SER A 315 -0.23 -9.22 -1.96
N PHE A 316 -1.42 -8.92 -1.45
CA PHE A 316 -2.57 -9.82 -1.55
C PHE A 316 -2.98 -10.08 -3.00
N PHE A 317 -3.08 -9.05 -3.83
CA PHE A 317 -3.36 -9.21 -5.26
C PHE A 317 -2.26 -10.01 -5.97
N SER A 318 -1.00 -9.70 -5.69
CA SER A 318 0.15 -10.42 -6.23
C SER A 318 0.13 -11.90 -5.85
N LEU A 319 -0.16 -12.21 -4.58
CA LEU A 319 -0.28 -13.57 -4.06
C LEU A 319 -1.40 -14.34 -4.76
N THR A 320 -2.57 -13.74 -4.86
CA THR A 320 -3.74 -14.33 -5.51
C THR A 320 -3.46 -14.66 -6.98
N MET A 321 -2.83 -13.72 -7.70
CA MET A 321 -2.41 -13.94 -9.08
C MET A 321 -1.41 -15.09 -9.20
N SER A 322 -0.43 -15.15 -8.30
CA SER A 322 0.59 -16.20 -8.33
C SER A 322 0.02 -17.56 -8.06
N ILE A 323 -0.85 -17.70 -7.06
CA ILE A 323 -1.59 -18.95 -6.82
C ILE A 323 -2.26 -19.42 -8.11
N PHE A 324 -2.92 -18.50 -8.80
CA PHE A 324 -3.65 -18.80 -10.01
C PHE A 324 -2.73 -19.18 -11.19
N ILE A 325 -1.64 -18.47 -11.40
CA ILE A 325 -0.65 -18.76 -12.46
C ILE A 325 0.04 -20.09 -12.19
N ILE A 326 0.46 -20.35 -10.97
CA ILE A 326 1.12 -21.60 -10.59
C ILE A 326 0.15 -22.78 -10.73
N TYR A 327 -1.07 -22.64 -10.22
CA TYR A 327 -2.12 -23.66 -10.37
C TYR A 327 -2.39 -24.00 -11.84
N SER A 328 -2.57 -22.96 -12.68
CA SER A 328 -2.80 -23.11 -14.12
C SER A 328 -1.62 -23.83 -14.80
N SER A 329 -0.39 -23.41 -14.48
CA SER A 329 0.84 -24.01 -15.02
C SER A 329 0.98 -25.48 -14.62
N TYR A 330 0.77 -25.80 -13.33
CA TYR A 330 0.84 -27.19 -12.86
C TYR A 330 -0.23 -28.08 -13.43
N LYS A 331 -1.44 -27.56 -13.62
CA LYS A 331 -2.52 -28.31 -14.30
C LYS A 331 -2.07 -28.81 -15.67
N VAL A 332 -1.44 -27.94 -16.45
CA VAL A 332 -0.99 -28.29 -17.81
C VAL A 332 0.25 -29.19 -17.79
N ILE A 333 1.21 -28.88 -16.92
CA ILE A 333 2.39 -29.76 -16.77
C ILE A 333 1.97 -31.18 -16.44
N THR A 334 1.00 -31.31 -15.54
CA THR A 334 0.50 -32.62 -15.13
C THR A 334 -0.23 -33.36 -16.27
N LEU A 335 -1.03 -32.62 -17.07
CA LEU A 335 -1.67 -33.20 -18.26
C LEU A 335 -0.65 -33.60 -19.32
N ASP A 336 0.37 -32.82 -19.59
CA ASP A 336 1.45 -33.17 -20.53
C ASP A 336 2.28 -34.39 -20.08
N ARG A 337 2.28 -34.65 -18.78
CA ARG A 337 3.02 -35.78 -18.18
C ARG A 337 2.15 -37.01 -17.95
N LEU A 338 0.88 -36.96 -18.28
CA LEU A 338 0.01 -38.13 -18.14
C LEU A 338 0.62 -39.39 -18.76
N PRO A 339 1.19 -39.41 -19.99
CA PRO A 339 1.84 -40.60 -20.52
C PRO A 339 2.98 -41.11 -19.63
N ILE A 340 3.82 -40.22 -19.12
CA ILE A 340 4.94 -40.57 -18.23
C ILE A 340 4.42 -41.07 -16.88
N ILE A 341 3.38 -40.43 -16.35
CA ILE A 341 2.69 -40.86 -15.13
C ILE A 341 2.08 -42.24 -15.33
N GLY A 342 1.46 -42.47 -16.49
CA GLY A 342 0.92 -43.76 -16.87
C GLY A 342 1.98 -44.86 -16.92
N THR A 343 3.15 -44.58 -17.52
CA THR A 343 4.29 -45.46 -17.55
C THR A 343 4.79 -45.79 -16.13
N PHE A 344 5.00 -44.78 -15.28
CA PHE A 344 5.43 -45.02 -13.90
C PHE A 344 4.42 -45.89 -13.12
N ARG A 345 3.13 -45.64 -13.31
CA ARG A 345 2.09 -46.42 -12.64
C ARG A 345 1.94 -47.84 -13.20
N SER A 346 2.17 -48.02 -14.49
CA SER A 346 2.13 -49.38 -15.11
C SER A 346 3.32 -50.23 -14.68
N ILE A 347 4.47 -49.62 -14.33
CA ILE A 347 5.66 -50.29 -13.79
C ILE A 347 5.54 -50.51 -12.26
N GLY A 348 4.42 -50.11 -11.62
CA GLY A 348 4.16 -50.37 -10.22
C GLY A 348 4.32 -49.17 -9.26
N ALA A 349 4.54 -47.93 -9.77
CA ALA A 349 4.60 -46.75 -8.91
C ALA A 349 3.23 -46.43 -8.30
N THR A 350 3.17 -46.26 -6.99
CA THR A 350 1.91 -45.90 -6.31
C THR A 350 1.49 -44.46 -6.57
N GLU A 351 0.19 -44.16 -6.42
CA GLU A 351 -0.36 -42.78 -6.47
C GLU A 351 0.44 -41.83 -5.57
N LYS A 352 0.77 -42.29 -4.36
CA LYS A 352 1.54 -41.50 -3.37
C LYS A 352 2.95 -41.18 -3.85
N THR A 353 3.63 -42.13 -4.50
CA THR A 353 4.98 -41.92 -5.02
C THR A 353 5.02 -40.87 -6.13
N VAL A 354 4.10 -41.02 -7.11
CA VAL A 354 3.98 -40.03 -8.20
C VAL A 354 3.64 -38.65 -7.68
N THR A 355 2.69 -38.55 -6.73
CA THR A 355 2.32 -37.29 -6.09
C THR A 355 3.53 -36.63 -5.38
N ARG A 356 4.31 -37.42 -4.62
CA ARG A 356 5.51 -36.91 -3.93
C ARG A 356 6.56 -36.38 -4.89
N ILE A 357 6.85 -37.09 -6.00
CA ILE A 357 7.84 -36.63 -6.99
C ILE A 357 7.43 -35.27 -7.59
N LEU A 358 6.16 -35.13 -7.99
CA LEU A 358 5.69 -33.89 -8.59
C LEU A 358 5.60 -32.73 -7.58
N LEU A 359 5.28 -33.02 -6.32
CA LEU A 359 5.32 -32.03 -5.25
C LEU A 359 6.74 -31.61 -4.87
N LEU A 360 7.70 -32.54 -4.91
CA LEU A 360 9.12 -32.18 -4.72
C LEU A 360 9.64 -31.28 -5.83
N GLU A 361 9.16 -31.44 -7.06
CA GLU A 361 9.46 -30.52 -8.14
C GLU A 361 8.85 -29.14 -7.88
N SER A 362 7.62 -29.08 -7.36
CA SER A 362 7.00 -27.81 -6.93
C SER A 362 7.77 -27.16 -5.79
N LEU A 363 8.20 -27.93 -4.81
CA LEU A 363 9.07 -27.46 -3.72
C LEU A 363 10.37 -26.86 -4.26
N PHE A 364 11.01 -27.51 -5.22
CA PHE A 364 12.21 -27.00 -5.87
C PHE A 364 11.97 -25.65 -6.54
N TYR A 365 10.85 -25.49 -7.27
CA TYR A 365 10.49 -24.20 -7.86
C TYR A 365 10.18 -23.13 -6.80
N GLY A 366 9.48 -23.50 -5.72
CA GLY A 366 9.21 -22.60 -4.61
C GLY A 366 10.48 -22.10 -3.93
N CYS A 367 11.40 -23.02 -3.63
CA CYS A 367 12.69 -22.70 -3.01
C CYS A 367 13.57 -21.84 -3.93
N THR A 368 13.71 -22.21 -5.21
CA THR A 368 14.54 -21.44 -6.16
C THR A 368 13.94 -20.07 -6.44
N GLY A 369 12.61 -19.98 -6.62
CA GLY A 369 11.91 -18.71 -6.82
C GLY A 369 12.04 -17.78 -5.62
N GLY A 370 11.90 -18.30 -4.39
CA GLY A 370 12.09 -17.55 -3.16
C GLY A 370 13.53 -17.09 -2.96
N LEU A 371 14.51 -18.01 -3.16
CA LEU A 371 15.94 -17.69 -3.04
C LEU A 371 16.43 -16.63 -4.01
N ILE A 372 15.89 -16.57 -5.22
CA ILE A 372 16.24 -15.57 -6.22
C ILE A 372 15.37 -14.31 -6.06
N GLY A 373 14.10 -14.48 -5.71
CA GLY A 373 13.12 -13.38 -5.60
C GLY A 373 13.46 -12.40 -4.47
N ILE A 374 13.95 -12.89 -3.33
CA ILE A 374 14.28 -12.03 -2.20
C ILE A 374 15.48 -11.11 -2.50
N PRO A 375 16.63 -11.58 -3.03
CA PRO A 375 17.72 -10.69 -3.42
C PRO A 375 17.33 -9.65 -4.48
N ILE A 376 16.53 -10.05 -5.46
CA ILE A 376 15.97 -9.08 -6.45
C ILE A 376 15.06 -8.10 -5.75
N GLY A 377 14.25 -8.57 -4.79
CA GLY A 377 13.41 -7.72 -3.93
C GLY A 377 14.22 -6.70 -3.14
N MET A 378 15.40 -7.04 -2.66
CA MET A 378 16.31 -6.10 -1.98
C MET A 378 16.77 -4.97 -2.92
N ILE A 379 17.11 -5.32 -4.17
CA ILE A 379 17.49 -4.32 -5.18
C ILE A 379 16.32 -3.39 -5.51
N VAL A 380 15.13 -3.96 -5.71
CA VAL A 380 13.91 -3.19 -5.99
C VAL A 380 13.54 -2.31 -4.79
N LEU A 381 13.62 -2.86 -3.57
CA LEU A 381 13.38 -2.11 -2.33
C LEU A 381 14.32 -0.91 -2.22
N LYS A 382 15.63 -1.09 -2.49
CA LYS A 382 16.59 0.01 -2.49
C LYS A 382 16.18 1.12 -3.47
N GLY A 383 15.80 0.78 -4.69
CA GLY A 383 15.33 1.76 -5.68
C GLY A 383 14.07 2.49 -5.23
N ILE A 384 13.11 1.78 -4.63
CA ILE A 384 11.87 2.35 -4.10
C ILE A 384 12.18 3.31 -2.94
N LEU A 385 13.00 2.89 -1.97
CA LEU A 385 13.34 3.72 -0.80
C LEU A 385 14.16 4.97 -1.18
N GLN A 386 15.04 4.87 -2.17
CA GLN A 386 15.73 6.04 -2.72
C GLN A 386 14.74 7.01 -3.38
N GLY A 387 13.73 6.50 -4.09
CA GLY A 387 12.64 7.32 -4.64
C GLY A 387 11.83 8.00 -3.55
N MET A 388 11.45 7.26 -2.51
CA MET A 388 10.73 7.80 -1.33
C MET A 388 11.53 8.90 -0.64
N GLY A 389 12.82 8.67 -0.39
CA GLY A 389 13.67 9.65 0.28
C GLY A 389 13.81 10.97 -0.48
N LYS A 390 13.79 10.91 -1.82
CA LYS A 390 13.79 12.13 -2.66
C LYS A 390 12.45 12.87 -2.65
N SER A 391 11.34 12.12 -2.50
CA SER A 391 9.98 12.69 -2.47
C SER A 391 9.63 13.27 -1.10
N LEU A 392 10.18 12.71 -0.02
CA LEU A 392 10.11 13.34 1.29
C LEU A 392 10.88 14.65 1.24
N SER A 393 10.21 15.75 1.54
CA SER A 393 10.76 17.13 1.47
C SER A 393 12.07 17.32 2.24
N GLN A 394 12.39 16.39 3.10
CA GLN A 394 13.54 16.36 3.99
C GLN A 394 14.77 15.68 3.38
N GLY A 395 14.66 15.06 2.20
CA GLY A 395 15.77 14.37 1.53
C GLY A 395 16.46 13.30 2.39
N ILE A 396 15.71 12.63 3.25
CA ILE A 396 16.25 11.64 4.19
C ILE A 396 16.62 10.38 3.41
N GLU A 397 17.81 9.85 3.64
CA GLU A 397 18.15 8.51 3.18
C GLU A 397 17.44 7.47 4.04
N ILE A 398 16.41 6.85 3.47
CA ILE A 398 15.71 5.74 4.12
C ILE A 398 16.63 4.50 4.05
N PRO A 399 17.12 4.00 5.18
CA PRO A 399 18.00 2.84 5.17
C PRO A 399 17.24 1.59 4.70
N VAL A 400 17.90 0.78 3.87
CA VAL A 400 17.37 -0.53 3.49
C VAL A 400 17.53 -1.47 4.66
N ILE A 401 16.46 -1.70 5.41
CA ILE A 401 16.46 -2.66 6.51
C ILE A 401 15.90 -3.99 6.05
N ILE A 402 16.71 -5.02 6.19
CA ILE A 402 16.30 -6.38 5.89
C ILE A 402 15.59 -6.94 7.11
N SER A 403 14.28 -7.00 7.01
CA SER A 403 13.44 -7.65 8.03
C SER A 403 13.66 -9.16 7.98
N VAL A 404 14.34 -9.73 8.95
CA VAL A 404 14.54 -11.19 9.04
C VAL A 404 13.18 -11.93 9.08
N PRO A 405 12.19 -11.52 9.87
CA PRO A 405 10.83 -12.08 9.79
C PRO A 405 10.23 -11.95 8.39
N GLY A 406 10.42 -10.81 7.72
CA GLY A 406 9.95 -10.57 6.35
C GLY A 406 10.59 -11.52 5.33
N VAL A 407 11.90 -11.79 5.43
CA VAL A 407 12.61 -12.76 4.60
C VAL A 407 12.04 -14.17 4.80
N ILE A 408 11.93 -14.61 6.06
CA ILE A 408 11.43 -15.95 6.40
C ILE A 408 9.98 -16.12 5.92
N LEU A 409 9.14 -15.14 6.16
CA LEU A 409 7.73 -15.18 5.78
C LEU A 409 7.57 -15.20 4.26
N SER A 410 8.28 -14.33 3.53
CA SER A 410 8.22 -14.27 2.06
C SER A 410 8.73 -15.56 1.44
N PHE A 411 9.80 -16.14 1.97
CA PHE A 411 10.30 -17.44 1.53
C PHE A 411 9.30 -18.57 1.83
N ALA A 412 8.80 -18.63 3.06
CA ALA A 412 7.80 -19.64 3.46
C ALA A 412 6.54 -19.55 2.61
N VAL A 413 6.03 -18.35 2.36
CA VAL A 413 4.85 -18.12 1.49
C VAL A 413 5.15 -18.56 0.06
N ALA A 414 6.30 -18.25 -0.51
CA ALA A 414 6.68 -18.71 -1.86
C ALA A 414 6.66 -20.24 -1.98
N VAL A 415 7.19 -20.93 -0.98
CA VAL A 415 7.20 -22.40 -0.90
C VAL A 415 5.79 -22.96 -0.70
N ILE A 416 5.05 -22.42 0.27
CA ILE A 416 3.69 -22.88 0.60
C ILE A 416 2.75 -22.68 -0.59
N VAL A 417 2.79 -21.51 -1.22
CA VAL A 417 1.96 -21.19 -2.39
C VAL A 417 2.28 -22.10 -3.55
N SER A 418 3.57 -22.36 -3.81
CA SER A 418 4.00 -23.28 -4.85
C SER A 418 3.43 -24.69 -4.59
N LEU A 419 3.57 -25.18 -3.36
CA LEU A 419 3.08 -26.52 -2.97
C LEU A 419 1.55 -26.64 -3.03
N LEU A 420 0.83 -25.67 -2.45
CA LEU A 420 -0.64 -25.69 -2.41
C LEU A 420 -1.24 -25.57 -3.81
N SER A 421 -0.70 -24.68 -4.64
CA SER A 421 -1.17 -24.51 -6.02
C SER A 421 -0.94 -25.75 -6.88
N ALA A 422 0.15 -26.47 -6.66
CA ALA A 422 0.48 -27.71 -7.35
C ALA A 422 -0.31 -28.92 -6.83
N TRP A 423 -0.64 -28.92 -5.54
CA TRP A 423 -1.21 -30.08 -4.87
C TRP A 423 -2.51 -30.60 -5.51
N LEU A 424 -3.44 -29.73 -5.83
CA LEU A 424 -4.73 -30.11 -6.39
C LEU A 424 -4.63 -30.69 -7.82
N PRO A 425 -3.90 -30.06 -8.78
CA PRO A 425 -3.68 -30.64 -10.11
C PRO A 425 -2.95 -31.97 -10.06
N VAL A 426 -1.88 -32.04 -9.27
CA VAL A 426 -1.05 -33.26 -9.12
C VAL A 426 -1.87 -34.41 -8.53
N ARG A 427 -2.64 -34.16 -7.46
CA ARG A 427 -3.48 -35.19 -6.84
C ARG A 427 -4.57 -35.70 -7.77
N ARG A 428 -5.18 -34.79 -8.56
CA ARG A 428 -6.20 -35.21 -9.55
C ARG A 428 -5.60 -36.10 -10.63
N ALA A 429 -4.46 -35.74 -11.20
CA ALA A 429 -3.84 -36.52 -12.25
C ALA A 429 -3.27 -37.84 -11.74
N SER A 430 -2.70 -37.86 -10.52
CA SER A 430 -2.21 -39.11 -9.92
C SER A 430 -3.30 -40.12 -9.61
N ARG A 431 -4.57 -39.71 -9.49
CA ARG A 431 -5.73 -40.54 -9.21
C ARG A 431 -6.45 -41.06 -10.46
N LEU A 432 -6.07 -40.60 -11.65
CA LEU A 432 -6.68 -41.05 -12.88
C LEU A 432 -6.45 -42.55 -13.06
N PRO A 433 -7.43 -43.33 -13.55
CA PRO A 433 -7.24 -44.72 -13.87
C PRO A 433 -6.16 -44.94 -14.92
N ILE A 434 -5.30 -45.94 -14.73
CA ILE A 434 -4.18 -46.21 -15.66
C ILE A 434 -4.72 -46.46 -17.06
N LYS A 435 -5.86 -47.18 -17.18
CA LYS A 435 -6.57 -47.46 -18.42
C LYS A 435 -6.84 -46.17 -19.22
N ASP A 436 -7.40 -45.14 -18.58
CA ASP A 436 -7.76 -43.88 -19.24
C ASP A 436 -6.53 -43.09 -19.66
N ILE A 437 -5.45 -43.17 -18.88
CA ILE A 437 -4.17 -42.52 -19.19
C ILE A 437 -3.50 -43.18 -20.41
N VAL A 438 -3.47 -44.54 -20.46
CA VAL A 438 -2.79 -45.29 -21.52
C VAL A 438 -3.58 -45.20 -22.83
N LEU A 439 -4.91 -45.23 -22.75
CA LEU A 439 -5.78 -45.17 -23.93
C LEU A 439 -5.96 -43.73 -24.44
N GLY A 440 -5.41 -42.72 -23.74
CA GLY A 440 -5.58 -41.32 -24.12
C GLY A 440 -7.03 -40.82 -24.07
N THR A 441 -7.90 -41.54 -23.40
CA THR A 441 -9.35 -41.25 -23.31
C THR A 441 -9.71 -40.28 -22.19
N VAL A 442 -8.72 -39.62 -21.62
CA VAL A 442 -8.91 -38.57 -20.56
C VAL A 442 -9.57 -37.35 -21.15
N GLU A 443 -10.88 -37.38 -21.34
CA GLU A 443 -11.69 -36.23 -21.65
C GLU A 443 -12.00 -35.46 -20.35
N GLU A 444 -11.54 -34.23 -20.24
CA GLU A 444 -12.03 -33.31 -19.23
C GLU A 444 -13.46 -32.88 -19.58
N LYS A 445 -14.45 -33.69 -19.19
CA LYS A 445 -15.86 -33.27 -19.24
C LYS A 445 -16.03 -32.00 -18.38
N HIS A 446 -16.30 -30.91 -19.04
CA HIS A 446 -16.51 -29.62 -18.41
C HIS A 446 -18.00 -29.34 -18.33
N ILE A 447 -18.60 -29.71 -17.23
CA ILE A 447 -19.92 -29.20 -16.86
C ILE A 447 -19.65 -28.19 -15.73
N PRO A 448 -19.98 -26.90 -15.91
CA PRO A 448 -19.99 -26.00 -14.78
C PRO A 448 -20.93 -26.60 -13.75
N ARG A 449 -20.40 -26.92 -12.58
CA ARG A 449 -21.25 -27.43 -11.51
C ARG A 449 -22.19 -26.29 -11.12
N PRO A 450 -23.50 -26.39 -11.37
CA PRO A 450 -24.44 -25.29 -11.10
C PRO A 450 -24.39 -24.85 -9.63
N LEU A 451 -24.03 -25.76 -8.74
CA LEU A 451 -23.81 -25.48 -7.33
C LEU A 451 -22.68 -24.49 -7.09
N ILE A 452 -21.53 -24.63 -7.76
CA ILE A 452 -20.37 -23.72 -7.57
C ILE A 452 -20.72 -22.31 -8.04
N VAL A 453 -21.43 -22.23 -9.13
CA VAL A 453 -21.90 -20.95 -9.67
C VAL A 453 -22.94 -20.35 -8.76
N GLY A 454 -23.89 -21.15 -8.27
CA GLY A 454 -24.89 -20.70 -7.30
C GLY A 454 -24.22 -20.13 -6.03
N ILE A 455 -23.20 -20.83 -5.50
CA ILE A 455 -22.39 -20.33 -4.39
C ILE A 455 -21.71 -19.00 -4.76
N GLY A 456 -21.15 -18.90 -5.98
CA GLY A 456 -20.50 -17.66 -6.45
C GLY A 456 -21.49 -16.50 -6.51
N ILE A 457 -22.68 -16.70 -7.02
CA ILE A 457 -23.72 -15.66 -7.10
C ILE A 457 -24.20 -15.25 -5.69
N VAL A 458 -24.46 -16.22 -4.81
CA VAL A 458 -24.86 -15.93 -3.42
C VAL A 458 -23.76 -15.16 -2.69
N LEU A 459 -22.51 -15.61 -2.83
CA LEU A 459 -21.35 -14.93 -2.23
C LEU A 459 -21.21 -13.51 -2.77
N PHE A 460 -21.44 -13.29 -4.08
CA PHE A 460 -21.39 -11.97 -4.70
C PHE A 460 -22.44 -11.03 -4.11
N ILE A 461 -23.69 -11.50 -4.01
CA ILE A 461 -24.80 -10.71 -3.44
C ILE A 461 -24.54 -10.40 -1.96
N VAL A 462 -24.13 -11.41 -1.18
CA VAL A 462 -23.83 -11.23 0.24
C VAL A 462 -22.68 -10.24 0.42
N SER A 463 -21.58 -10.38 -0.34
CA SER A 463 -20.44 -9.47 -0.25
C SER A 463 -20.80 -8.05 -0.66
N ALA A 464 -21.64 -7.84 -1.65
CA ALA A 464 -22.07 -6.51 -2.08
C ALA A 464 -22.98 -5.83 -1.06
N LEU A 465 -23.85 -6.58 -0.39
CA LEU A 465 -24.86 -6.03 0.52
C LEU A 465 -24.40 -5.92 1.98
N LEU A 466 -23.52 -6.80 2.43
CA LEU A 466 -23.11 -6.92 3.83
C LEU A 466 -22.65 -5.61 4.47
N PRO A 467 -21.82 -4.78 3.80
CA PRO A 467 -21.37 -3.51 4.39
C PRO A 467 -22.48 -2.51 4.66
N HIS A 468 -23.59 -2.58 3.92
CA HIS A 468 -24.74 -1.67 4.08
C HIS A 468 -25.58 -1.96 5.34
N PHE A 469 -25.45 -3.14 5.91
CA PHE A 469 -26.17 -3.55 7.11
C PHE A 469 -25.29 -3.56 8.37
N ALA A 470 -23.99 -3.27 8.23
CA ALA A 470 -23.04 -3.26 9.33
C ALA A 470 -22.80 -1.82 9.83
N SER A 471 -22.56 -1.65 11.13
CA SER A 471 -22.25 -0.38 11.75
C SER A 471 -21.13 -0.51 12.78
N GLY A 472 -20.48 0.58 13.13
CA GLY A 472 -19.39 0.62 14.11
C GLY A 472 -18.19 -0.26 13.73
N THR A 473 -17.62 -0.98 14.69
CA THR A 473 -16.47 -1.88 14.46
C THR A 473 -16.79 -3.05 13.52
N MET A 474 -18.04 -3.49 13.45
CA MET A 474 -18.48 -4.54 12.55
C MET A 474 -18.44 -4.10 11.07
N LEU A 475 -18.53 -2.81 10.78
CA LEU A 475 -18.43 -2.28 9.42
C LEU A 475 -17.05 -2.55 8.80
N TYR A 476 -15.96 -2.44 9.59
CA TYR A 476 -14.60 -2.75 9.10
C TYR A 476 -14.43 -4.22 8.74
N LEU A 477 -14.96 -5.12 9.60
CA LEU A 477 -14.92 -6.55 9.33
C LEU A 477 -15.79 -6.93 8.12
N ALA A 478 -16.97 -6.35 8.02
CA ALA A 478 -17.89 -6.53 6.90
C ALA A 478 -17.28 -6.02 5.59
N GLY A 479 -16.61 -4.87 5.62
CA GLY A 479 -15.89 -4.30 4.47
C GLY A 479 -14.75 -5.19 4.01
N GLY A 480 -13.91 -5.66 4.92
CA GLY A 480 -12.85 -6.61 4.60
C GLY A 480 -13.39 -7.91 3.99
N PHE A 481 -14.45 -8.49 4.58
CA PHE A 481 -15.11 -9.66 4.00
C PHE A 481 -15.73 -9.37 2.62
N SER A 482 -16.33 -8.20 2.43
CA SER A 482 -16.92 -7.77 1.16
C SER A 482 -15.88 -7.70 0.05
N LEU A 483 -14.74 -7.04 0.29
CA LEU A 483 -13.65 -6.91 -0.71
C LEU A 483 -13.12 -8.28 -1.14
N LEU A 484 -12.78 -9.13 -0.18
CA LEU A 484 -12.30 -10.49 -0.46
C LEU A 484 -13.37 -11.36 -1.11
N GLY A 485 -14.60 -11.24 -0.64
CA GLY A 485 -15.74 -11.97 -1.12
C GLY A 485 -16.12 -11.60 -2.55
N LEU A 486 -16.08 -10.32 -2.93
CA LEU A 486 -16.34 -9.84 -4.29
C LEU A 486 -15.35 -10.43 -5.29
N ILE A 487 -14.05 -10.44 -4.94
CA ILE A 487 -13.00 -11.05 -5.78
C ILE A 487 -13.25 -12.55 -5.94
N ALA A 488 -13.42 -13.26 -4.82
CA ALA A 488 -13.64 -14.71 -4.84
C ALA A 488 -14.93 -15.11 -5.59
N ALA A 489 -16.01 -14.38 -5.33
CA ALA A 489 -17.29 -14.59 -6.00
C ALA A 489 -17.20 -14.37 -7.51
N THR A 490 -16.54 -13.29 -7.92
CA THR A 490 -16.33 -12.96 -9.34
C THR A 490 -15.55 -14.08 -10.03
N ILE A 491 -14.48 -14.60 -9.43
CA ILE A 491 -13.71 -15.72 -9.97
C ILE A 491 -14.60 -16.95 -10.21
N LEU A 492 -15.56 -17.23 -9.31
CA LEU A 492 -16.50 -18.33 -9.45
C LEU A 492 -17.56 -18.11 -10.55
N VAL A 493 -17.90 -16.86 -10.82
CA VAL A 493 -18.98 -16.48 -11.77
C VAL A 493 -18.44 -16.15 -13.17
N ILE A 494 -17.16 -15.79 -13.33
CA ILE A 494 -16.50 -15.51 -14.64
C ILE A 494 -16.82 -16.56 -15.72
N PRO A 495 -16.86 -17.90 -15.47
CA PRO A 495 -17.20 -18.87 -16.51
C PRO A 495 -18.55 -18.63 -17.19
N ILE A 496 -19.56 -18.23 -16.44
CA ILE A 496 -20.89 -17.92 -16.99
C ILE A 496 -20.85 -16.65 -17.83
N PHE A 497 -20.25 -15.57 -17.29
CA PHE A 497 -20.10 -14.32 -18.03
C PHE A 497 -19.34 -14.54 -19.34
N THR A 498 -18.29 -15.36 -19.32
CA THR A 498 -17.52 -15.72 -20.51
C THR A 498 -18.41 -16.41 -21.55
N ASN A 499 -19.26 -17.34 -21.14
CA ASN A 499 -20.15 -18.07 -22.04
C ASN A 499 -21.24 -17.17 -22.63
N ILE A 500 -21.85 -16.31 -21.80
CA ILE A 500 -22.87 -15.35 -22.26
C ILE A 500 -22.23 -14.33 -23.23
N ALA A 501 -21.09 -13.74 -22.86
CA ALA A 501 -20.38 -12.78 -23.70
C ALA A 501 -19.93 -13.42 -25.03
N SER A 502 -19.40 -14.66 -24.99
CA SER A 502 -18.98 -15.39 -26.19
C SER A 502 -20.16 -15.63 -27.14
N ALA A 503 -21.37 -15.93 -26.64
CA ALA A 503 -22.56 -16.10 -27.46
C ALA A 503 -23.01 -14.77 -28.12
N GLY A 504 -22.90 -13.66 -27.43
CA GLY A 504 -23.14 -12.32 -27.99
C GLY A 504 -22.09 -11.93 -29.05
N LEU A 505 -20.82 -12.15 -28.74
CA LEU A 505 -19.69 -11.89 -29.65
C LEU A 505 -19.71 -12.79 -30.89
N GLU A 506 -20.23 -14.02 -30.80
CA GLU A 506 -20.39 -14.90 -31.97
C GLU A 506 -21.29 -14.27 -33.03
N ARG A 507 -22.41 -13.63 -32.59
CA ARG A 507 -23.31 -12.93 -33.52
C ARG A 507 -22.65 -11.67 -34.08
N PHE A 508 -22.03 -10.86 -33.21
CA PHE A 508 -21.37 -9.61 -33.58
C PHE A 508 -20.22 -9.83 -34.57
N TYR A 509 -19.30 -10.73 -34.25
CA TYR A 509 -18.16 -11.00 -35.15
C TYR A 509 -18.56 -11.76 -36.40
N GLY A 510 -19.65 -12.52 -36.39
CA GLY A 510 -20.23 -13.12 -37.60
C GLY A 510 -20.61 -12.08 -38.64
N ALA A 511 -21.07 -10.89 -38.19
CA ALA A 511 -21.40 -9.77 -39.07
C ALA A 511 -20.19 -8.95 -39.48
N VAL A 512 -19.24 -8.68 -38.58
CA VAL A 512 -18.15 -7.71 -38.79
C VAL A 512 -16.87 -8.38 -39.29
N ALA A 513 -16.51 -9.55 -38.77
CA ALA A 513 -15.24 -10.22 -39.04
C ALA A 513 -15.39 -11.51 -39.85
N GLY A 514 -16.59 -11.86 -40.26
CA GLY A 514 -16.89 -13.04 -41.06
C GLY A 514 -16.74 -14.37 -40.25
N ASN A 515 -16.50 -15.45 -40.98
CA ASN A 515 -16.43 -16.80 -40.40
C ASN A 515 -15.26 -16.96 -39.42
N GLU A 516 -14.13 -16.26 -39.63
CA GLU A 516 -12.99 -16.31 -38.70
C GLU A 516 -13.37 -15.74 -37.34
N GLY A 517 -14.13 -14.61 -37.31
CA GLY A 517 -14.60 -14.00 -36.08
C GLY A 517 -15.62 -14.87 -35.35
N ARG A 518 -16.56 -15.49 -36.09
CA ARG A 518 -17.54 -16.41 -35.55
C ARG A 518 -16.90 -17.63 -34.90
N ILE A 519 -15.91 -18.23 -35.57
CA ILE A 519 -15.18 -19.40 -35.04
C ILE A 519 -14.36 -18.99 -33.81
N ALA A 520 -13.72 -17.84 -33.83
CA ALA A 520 -12.95 -17.33 -32.69
C ALA A 520 -13.84 -17.17 -31.44
N ALA A 521 -14.99 -16.52 -31.57
CA ALA A 521 -15.92 -16.35 -30.46
C ALA A 521 -16.48 -17.69 -29.96
N ARG A 522 -16.82 -18.62 -30.85
CA ARG A 522 -17.27 -19.95 -30.50
C ARG A 522 -16.20 -20.78 -29.77
N ASN A 523 -14.92 -20.61 -30.12
CA ASN A 523 -13.81 -21.27 -29.46
C ASN A 523 -13.57 -20.75 -28.03
N MET A 524 -14.13 -19.59 -27.66
CA MET A 524 -14.07 -19.08 -26.30
C MET A 524 -15.10 -19.72 -25.36
N LYS A 525 -16.23 -20.16 -25.94
CA LYS A 525 -17.31 -20.79 -25.19
C LYS A 525 -16.81 -22.12 -24.57
N ASP A 526 -17.11 -22.31 -23.29
CA ASP A 526 -16.71 -23.51 -22.53
C ASP A 526 -15.19 -23.78 -22.46
N ASN A 527 -14.36 -22.77 -22.84
CA ASN A 527 -12.92 -22.91 -22.84
C ASN A 527 -12.33 -22.45 -21.50
N LYS A 528 -11.85 -23.41 -20.71
CA LYS A 528 -11.21 -23.14 -19.40
C LYS A 528 -10.02 -22.19 -19.44
N ASN A 529 -9.21 -22.27 -20.49
CA ASN A 529 -8.00 -21.43 -20.56
C ASN A 529 -8.38 -19.99 -20.88
N VAL A 530 -9.43 -19.77 -21.66
CA VAL A 530 -9.98 -18.43 -21.91
C VAL A 530 -10.54 -17.85 -20.60
N THR A 531 -11.34 -18.65 -19.88
CA THR A 531 -11.85 -18.27 -18.56
C THR A 531 -10.71 -17.93 -17.58
N GLN A 532 -9.62 -18.70 -17.58
CA GLN A 532 -8.45 -18.44 -16.73
C GLN A 532 -7.72 -17.15 -17.13
N ASN A 533 -7.62 -16.86 -18.44
CA ASN A 533 -7.07 -15.58 -18.91
C ASN A 533 -7.92 -14.40 -18.44
N ILE A 534 -9.24 -14.52 -18.59
CA ILE A 534 -10.18 -13.48 -18.15
C ILE A 534 -10.07 -13.28 -16.63
N THR A 535 -9.93 -14.35 -15.85
CA THR A 535 -9.72 -14.25 -14.40
C THR A 535 -8.42 -13.53 -14.03
N LEU A 536 -7.31 -13.85 -14.70
CA LEU A 536 -6.03 -13.17 -14.46
C LEU A 536 -6.12 -11.69 -14.81
N LEU A 537 -6.76 -11.37 -15.91
CA LEU A 537 -6.98 -9.99 -16.33
C LEU A 537 -7.87 -9.24 -15.35
N PHE A 538 -8.96 -9.85 -14.91
CA PHE A 538 -9.84 -9.30 -13.90
C PHE A 538 -9.04 -8.93 -12.64
N ILE A 539 -8.30 -9.87 -12.05
CA ILE A 539 -7.52 -9.60 -10.82
C ILE A 539 -6.50 -8.49 -11.05
N SER A 540 -5.82 -8.49 -12.20
CA SER A 540 -4.79 -7.49 -12.51
C SER A 540 -5.35 -6.10 -12.72
N ILE A 541 -6.43 -5.99 -13.50
CA ILE A 541 -7.06 -4.71 -13.82
C ILE A 541 -7.71 -4.14 -12.57
N SER A 542 -8.38 -5.00 -11.76
CA SER A 542 -8.98 -4.62 -10.49
C SER A 542 -7.94 -4.07 -9.53
N ALA A 543 -6.78 -4.74 -9.41
CA ALA A 543 -5.66 -4.26 -8.59
C ALA A 543 -5.15 -2.87 -9.06
N ILE A 544 -4.99 -2.68 -10.36
CA ILE A 544 -4.52 -1.40 -10.94
C ILE A 544 -5.53 -0.29 -10.66
N ILE A 545 -6.82 -0.56 -10.88
CA ILE A 545 -7.90 0.40 -10.62
C ILE A 545 -7.93 0.76 -9.13
N ALA A 546 -7.94 -0.24 -8.24
CA ALA A 546 -7.99 -0.02 -6.81
C ALA A 546 -6.83 0.87 -6.32
N ILE A 547 -5.59 0.56 -6.73
CA ILE A 547 -4.40 1.32 -6.33
C ILE A 547 -4.46 2.76 -6.89
N ARG A 548 -4.84 2.93 -8.15
CA ARG A 548 -4.94 4.27 -8.76
C ARG A 548 -6.03 5.11 -8.15
N VAL A 549 -7.23 4.54 -7.96
CA VAL A 549 -8.36 5.28 -7.39
C VAL A 549 -8.07 5.69 -5.96
N VAL A 550 -7.53 4.77 -5.14
CA VAL A 550 -7.13 5.10 -3.76
C VAL A 550 -6.03 6.16 -3.76
N GLY A 551 -5.03 6.02 -4.62
CA GLY A 551 -3.94 6.99 -4.73
C GLY A 551 -4.44 8.39 -5.16
N ASN A 552 -5.21 8.47 -6.22
CA ASN A 552 -5.78 9.73 -6.69
C ASN A 552 -6.69 10.35 -5.63
N PHE A 553 -7.55 9.53 -5.00
CA PHE A 553 -8.43 10.00 -3.93
C PHE A 553 -7.65 10.64 -2.80
N VAL A 554 -6.59 9.97 -2.29
CA VAL A 554 -5.78 10.52 -1.19
C VAL A 554 -5.09 11.81 -1.62
N THR A 555 -4.56 11.88 -2.83
CA THR A 555 -3.94 13.11 -3.35
C THR A 555 -4.96 14.24 -3.47
N THR A 556 -6.10 13.98 -4.12
CA THR A 556 -7.17 14.99 -4.29
C THR A 556 -7.76 15.40 -2.94
N TYR A 557 -7.93 14.44 -2.02
CA TYR A 557 -8.41 14.74 -0.67
C TYR A 557 -7.52 15.76 0.03
N ILE A 558 -6.19 15.62 -0.09
CA ILE A 558 -5.24 16.54 0.53
C ILE A 558 -5.17 17.86 -0.22
N SER A 559 -5.08 17.84 -1.56
CA SER A 559 -5.01 19.09 -2.35
C SER A 559 -6.27 19.95 -2.24
N ASP A 560 -7.42 19.30 -2.07
CA ASP A 560 -8.71 19.97 -2.09
C ASP A 560 -9.34 20.15 -0.70
N VAL A 561 -8.62 19.77 0.37
CA VAL A 561 -9.11 19.93 1.76
C VAL A 561 -9.57 21.36 2.01
N PHE A 562 -8.76 22.33 1.62
CA PHE A 562 -9.05 23.76 1.81
C PHE A 562 -9.64 24.44 0.56
N HIS A 563 -10.05 23.64 -0.45
CA HIS A 563 -10.63 24.24 -1.66
C HIS A 563 -11.96 24.93 -1.35
N GLY A 564 -12.03 26.22 -1.66
CA GLY A 564 -13.18 27.07 -1.33
C GLY A 564 -13.19 27.62 0.10
N ALA A 565 -12.21 27.28 0.92
CA ALA A 565 -11.99 27.85 2.23
C ALA A 565 -11.17 29.14 2.11
N GLU A 566 -11.52 30.17 2.89
CA GLU A 566 -10.74 31.39 2.99
C GLU A 566 -9.55 31.25 3.94
N LEU A 567 -9.48 30.18 4.72
CA LEU A 567 -8.42 29.92 5.67
C LEU A 567 -7.05 29.92 4.99
N GLN A 568 -6.13 30.76 5.46
CA GLN A 568 -4.77 30.84 4.95
C GLN A 568 -3.72 30.39 5.93
N GLY A 569 -4.03 30.48 7.24
CA GLY A 569 -3.17 29.97 8.26
C GLY A 569 -3.89 29.68 9.57
N PHE A 570 -3.25 28.93 10.43
CA PHE A 570 -3.80 28.57 11.73
C PHE A 570 -2.69 28.38 12.77
N ALA A 571 -3.06 28.55 14.03
CA ALA A 571 -2.23 28.28 15.19
C ALA A 571 -2.98 27.37 16.17
N ASP A 572 -2.29 26.40 16.74
CA ASP A 572 -2.84 25.42 17.69
C ASP A 572 -2.03 25.50 18.99
N GLY A 573 -2.73 25.48 20.10
CA GLY A 573 -2.16 25.54 21.45
C GLY A 573 -3.00 26.37 22.40
N HIS A 574 -2.51 26.56 23.61
CA HIS A 574 -3.21 27.38 24.60
C HIS A 574 -2.90 28.86 24.40
N MET A 575 -3.90 29.63 23.98
CA MET A 575 -3.77 31.04 23.67
C MET A 575 -4.70 31.88 24.54
N LYS A 576 -4.10 32.75 25.31
CA LYS A 576 -4.85 33.72 26.14
C LYS A 576 -5.54 34.79 25.27
N PRO A 577 -6.61 35.43 25.76
CA PRO A 577 -7.27 36.51 25.03
C PRO A 577 -6.33 37.64 24.62
N GLU A 578 -5.35 37.99 25.47
CA GLU A 578 -4.35 39.01 25.19
C GLU A 578 -3.48 38.70 23.98
N PHE A 579 -3.13 37.38 23.81
CA PHE A 579 -2.39 36.92 22.66
C PHE A 579 -3.20 37.10 21.36
N VAL A 580 -4.49 36.75 21.40
CA VAL A 580 -5.37 36.90 20.22
C VAL A 580 -5.52 38.36 19.83
N GLU A 581 -5.60 39.29 20.79
CA GLU A 581 -5.64 40.71 20.49
C GLU A 581 -4.33 41.21 19.85
N GLN A 582 -3.18 40.73 20.33
CA GLN A 582 -1.89 41.06 19.69
C GLN A 582 -1.85 40.56 18.23
N VAL A 583 -2.39 39.37 17.93
CA VAL A 583 -2.44 38.87 16.55
C VAL A 583 -3.39 39.67 15.68
N LYS A 584 -4.50 40.16 16.22
CA LYS A 584 -5.45 41.03 15.51
C LYS A 584 -4.84 42.41 15.17
N GLU A 585 -3.90 42.87 15.96
CA GLU A 585 -3.19 44.14 15.77
C GLU A 585 -1.99 44.01 14.82
N MET A 586 -1.60 42.80 14.38
CA MET A 586 -0.50 42.62 13.44
C MET A 586 -0.80 43.25 12.08
N ASP A 587 0.19 43.96 11.53
CA ASP A 587 0.10 44.58 10.22
C ASP A 587 -0.04 43.49 9.14
N GLY A 588 -1.08 43.58 8.31
CA GLY A 588 -1.41 42.61 7.28
C GLY A 588 -2.35 41.46 7.74
N ALA A 589 -2.73 41.39 9.02
CA ALA A 589 -3.76 40.46 9.46
C ALA A 589 -5.17 41.00 9.08
N GLU A 590 -5.97 40.18 8.39
CA GLU A 590 -7.31 40.60 7.90
C GLU A 590 -8.45 40.08 8.78
N LYS A 591 -8.56 38.75 8.89
CA LYS A 591 -9.54 38.09 9.74
C LYS A 591 -8.81 37.18 10.71
N VAL A 592 -9.08 37.29 11.97
CA VAL A 592 -8.50 36.49 13.04
C VAL A 592 -9.64 35.89 13.86
N LEU A 593 -9.81 34.58 13.79
CA LEU A 593 -10.91 33.85 14.40
C LEU A 593 -10.38 32.91 15.48
N PRO A 594 -10.49 33.23 16.77
CA PRO A 594 -10.15 32.35 17.86
C PRO A 594 -11.25 31.32 18.10
N LEU A 595 -10.86 30.11 18.47
CA LEU A 595 -11.78 28.98 18.67
C LEU A 595 -11.42 28.24 19.95
N TYR A 596 -12.45 27.86 20.69
CA TYR A 596 -12.36 26.87 21.76
C TYR A 596 -12.55 25.47 21.17
N VAL A 597 -11.74 24.48 21.56
CA VAL A 597 -11.80 23.13 20.98
C VAL A 597 -11.86 22.06 22.06
N PHE A 598 -12.91 21.23 22.00
CA PHE A 598 -13.11 20.09 22.90
C PHE A 598 -13.00 18.79 22.11
N LYS A 599 -11.99 17.98 22.39
CA LYS A 599 -11.72 16.70 21.71
C LYS A 599 -12.08 15.52 22.59
N ASN A 600 -13.01 14.66 22.15
CA ASN A 600 -13.42 13.40 22.79
C ASN A 600 -13.98 13.51 24.23
N ASN A 601 -14.32 14.70 24.68
CA ASN A 601 -14.80 14.97 26.06
C ASN A 601 -16.27 15.33 26.12
N VAL A 602 -16.97 15.34 24.99
CA VAL A 602 -18.38 15.76 24.91
C VAL A 602 -19.25 14.62 24.42
N GLN A 603 -20.45 14.54 24.97
CA GLN A 603 -21.52 13.62 24.56
C GLN A 603 -22.75 14.41 24.16
N GLY A 604 -23.36 14.05 23.02
CA GLY A 604 -24.64 14.57 22.54
C GLY A 604 -25.75 13.53 22.71
N ASN A 605 -26.68 13.71 23.65
CA ASN A 605 -27.74 12.73 23.92
C ASN A 605 -27.24 11.27 24.12
N ARG A 606 -26.06 11.04 24.67
CA ARG A 606 -25.31 9.76 24.84
C ARG A 606 -24.45 9.31 23.65
N GLU A 607 -24.49 10.01 22.51
CA GLU A 607 -23.55 9.75 21.42
C GLU A 607 -22.23 10.51 21.68
N PRO A 608 -21.07 9.88 21.51
CA PRO A 608 -19.79 10.57 21.67
C PRO A 608 -19.59 11.54 20.51
N ILE A 609 -19.19 12.77 20.82
CA ILE A 609 -18.80 13.80 19.89
C ILE A 609 -17.28 13.86 19.87
N SER A 610 -16.69 13.63 18.71
CA SER A 610 -15.22 13.57 18.56
C SER A 610 -14.60 14.97 18.67
N ARG A 611 -15.28 16.00 18.16
CA ARG A 611 -14.80 17.38 18.20
C ARG A 611 -15.95 18.38 18.26
N LEU A 612 -15.93 19.21 19.28
CA LEU A 612 -16.82 20.35 19.45
C LEU A 612 -15.97 21.62 19.42
N GLU A 613 -16.44 22.65 18.70
CA GLU A 613 -15.79 23.97 18.66
C GLU A 613 -16.73 25.08 19.09
N GLY A 614 -16.16 26.08 19.78
CA GLY A 614 -16.84 27.30 20.14
C GLY A 614 -16.32 28.47 19.32
N THR A 615 -17.20 29.23 18.66
CA THR A 615 -16.85 30.37 17.84
C THR A 615 -17.64 31.64 18.21
N ASP A 616 -16.97 32.80 18.13
CA ASP A 616 -17.61 34.11 18.31
C ASP A 616 -18.31 34.59 17.03
N ASN A 617 -17.84 34.15 15.86
CA ASN A 617 -18.33 34.64 14.59
C ASN A 617 -18.57 33.47 13.63
N LEU A 618 -19.84 33.04 13.55
CA LEU A 618 -20.20 31.91 12.69
C LEU A 618 -20.09 32.26 11.18
N GLU A 619 -20.23 33.50 10.80
CA GLU A 619 -20.09 33.90 9.39
C GLU A 619 -18.64 33.75 8.91
N TRP A 620 -17.67 34.21 9.70
CA TRP A 620 -16.25 34.00 9.41
C TRP A 620 -15.87 32.51 9.48
N TYR A 621 -16.44 31.80 10.46
CA TYR A 621 -16.23 30.35 10.58
C TYR A 621 -16.71 29.62 9.32
N ASN A 622 -17.90 29.97 8.80
CA ASN A 622 -18.46 29.41 7.59
C ASN A 622 -17.57 29.63 6.37
N SER A 623 -17.03 30.84 6.19
CA SER A 623 -16.17 31.19 5.05
C SER A 623 -14.77 30.58 5.19
N MET A 624 -14.15 30.66 6.37
CA MET A 624 -12.82 30.13 6.62
C MET A 624 -12.75 28.62 6.48
N PHE A 625 -13.76 27.89 6.93
CA PHE A 625 -13.79 26.43 6.85
C PHE A 625 -14.69 25.88 5.74
N ALA A 626 -15.14 26.72 4.80
CA ALA A 626 -16.00 26.35 3.67
C ALA A 626 -17.17 25.45 4.08
N LEU A 627 -17.99 25.90 5.02
CA LEU A 627 -19.15 25.13 5.44
C LEU A 627 -20.25 25.16 4.37
N HIS A 628 -20.68 24.01 3.92
CA HIS A 628 -21.79 23.85 2.98
C HIS A 628 -23.01 23.33 3.71
N TYR A 629 -24.06 24.18 3.78
CA TYR A 629 -25.35 23.82 4.36
C TYR A 629 -26.25 23.17 3.32
N THR A 630 -27.18 22.34 3.77
CA THR A 630 -28.12 21.66 2.89
C THR A 630 -29.04 22.66 2.17
N ASP A 631 -29.40 23.77 2.84
CA ASP A 631 -30.20 24.87 2.30
C ASP A 631 -29.59 26.24 2.66
N SER A 632 -29.49 27.15 1.71
CA SER A 632 -28.94 28.50 1.92
C SER A 632 -29.59 29.29 3.06
N PRO A 633 -30.93 29.28 3.26
CA PRO A 633 -31.59 30.00 4.37
C PRO A 633 -31.16 29.54 5.76
N MET A 634 -30.69 28.29 5.86
CA MET A 634 -30.24 27.68 7.12
C MET A 634 -28.94 28.27 7.65
N SER A 635 -28.03 28.65 6.76
CA SER A 635 -26.79 29.36 7.14
C SER A 635 -27.11 30.73 7.80
N GLU A 636 -28.01 31.47 7.22
CA GLU A 636 -28.41 32.78 7.75
C GLU A 636 -29.15 32.64 9.09
N GLN A 637 -30.04 31.66 9.22
CA GLN A 637 -30.77 31.39 10.46
C GLN A 637 -29.85 30.97 11.59
N ALA A 638 -28.88 30.08 11.29
CA ALA A 638 -27.89 29.68 12.27
C ALA A 638 -27.00 30.86 12.71
N ALA A 639 -26.57 31.70 11.77
CA ALA A 639 -25.77 32.89 12.07
C ALA A 639 -26.56 33.88 12.94
N LEU A 640 -27.84 34.08 12.68
CA LEU A 640 -28.69 34.90 13.51
C LEU A 640 -28.89 34.35 14.92
N ALA A 641 -29.10 33.03 15.05
CA ALA A 641 -29.25 32.36 16.34
C ALA A 641 -27.95 32.47 17.18
N PHE A 642 -26.79 32.35 16.54
CA PHE A 642 -25.50 32.55 17.23
C PHE A 642 -25.32 34.00 17.64
N ALA A 643 -25.61 34.97 16.75
CA ALA A 643 -25.47 36.38 17.04
C ALA A 643 -26.45 36.87 18.12
N SER A 644 -27.67 36.31 18.21
CA SER A 644 -28.64 36.62 19.25
C SER A 644 -28.30 36.02 20.63
N GLY A 645 -27.29 35.18 20.72
CA GLY A 645 -26.92 34.49 21.94
C GLY A 645 -27.85 33.35 22.34
N GLU A 646 -28.59 32.80 21.38
CA GLU A 646 -29.43 31.62 21.65
C GLU A 646 -28.54 30.37 21.88
N ARG A 647 -29.05 29.40 22.67
CA ARG A 647 -28.41 28.08 22.82
C ARG A 647 -28.64 27.27 21.54
N ALA A 648 -28.02 27.69 20.46
CA ALA A 648 -28.07 27.03 19.16
C ALA A 648 -26.81 26.24 18.89
N VAL A 649 -26.97 25.23 18.07
CA VAL A 649 -25.86 24.37 17.63
C VAL A 649 -25.99 24.07 16.14
N ILE A 650 -24.87 24.02 15.44
CA ILE A 650 -24.80 23.44 14.10
C ILE A 650 -24.05 22.12 14.18
N ILE A 651 -24.52 21.15 13.44
CA ILE A 651 -24.03 19.77 13.52
C ILE A 651 -23.63 19.27 12.13
N ASN A 652 -22.50 18.59 12.05
CA ASN A 652 -22.06 17.93 10.83
C ASN A 652 -23.08 16.85 10.41
N GLU A 653 -23.37 16.72 9.11
CA GLU A 653 -24.36 15.76 8.60
C GLU A 653 -24.11 14.31 9.04
N ASP A 654 -22.87 13.89 9.13
CA ASP A 654 -22.53 12.52 9.55
C ASP A 654 -22.81 12.30 11.05
N CYS A 655 -22.51 13.30 11.87
CA CYS A 655 -22.88 13.31 13.29
C CYS A 655 -24.42 13.34 13.47
N MET A 656 -25.13 14.15 12.67
CA MET A 656 -26.60 14.17 12.68
C MET A 656 -27.19 12.80 12.34
N LYS A 657 -26.70 12.14 11.28
CA LYS A 657 -27.18 10.81 10.88
C LYS A 657 -26.91 9.76 11.94
N ARG A 658 -25.73 9.82 12.55
CA ARG A 658 -25.28 8.87 13.58
C ARG A 658 -26.08 9.00 14.86
N GLY A 659 -26.34 10.24 15.29
CA GLY A 659 -27.12 10.55 16.48
C GLY A 659 -28.64 10.53 16.28
N GLY A 660 -29.12 10.42 15.02
CA GLY A 660 -30.54 10.49 14.67
C GLY A 660 -31.16 11.86 14.94
N PHE A 661 -30.36 12.93 14.85
CA PHE A 661 -30.82 14.30 15.08
C PHE A 661 -31.49 14.91 13.85
N SER A 662 -32.43 15.83 14.08
CA SER A 662 -33.07 16.61 13.03
C SER A 662 -32.99 18.11 13.34
N ILE A 663 -33.08 18.94 12.33
CA ILE A 663 -33.09 20.40 12.51
C ILE A 663 -34.31 20.81 13.34
N GLY A 664 -34.09 21.68 14.33
CA GLY A 664 -35.09 22.10 15.29
C GLY A 664 -35.20 21.18 16.53
N ASP A 665 -34.55 20.04 16.53
CA ASP A 665 -34.49 19.18 17.72
C ASP A 665 -33.67 19.84 18.84
N THR A 666 -33.97 19.44 20.06
CA THR A 666 -33.15 19.80 21.22
C THR A 666 -32.15 18.69 21.54
N ILE A 667 -30.87 19.02 21.49
CA ILE A 667 -29.78 18.10 21.87
C ILE A 667 -29.19 18.52 23.20
N THR A 668 -28.92 17.56 24.09
CA THR A 668 -28.21 17.81 25.35
C THR A 668 -26.74 17.52 25.15
N LEU A 669 -25.89 18.55 25.22
CA LEU A 669 -24.43 18.42 25.19
C LEU A 669 -23.91 18.37 26.64
N SER A 670 -23.08 17.39 26.93
CA SER A 670 -22.52 17.14 28.27
C SER A 670 -21.03 16.84 28.22
N ASN A 671 -20.28 17.39 29.16
CA ASN A 671 -18.86 17.09 29.39
C ASN A 671 -18.63 16.06 30.52
N GLY A 672 -19.69 15.37 30.94
CA GLY A 672 -19.65 14.39 32.04
C GLY A 672 -19.98 14.95 33.41
N THR A 673 -19.92 16.26 33.63
CA THR A 673 -20.24 16.93 34.90
C THR A 673 -21.57 17.69 34.85
N SER A 674 -21.86 18.31 33.74
CA SER A 674 -23.08 19.05 33.48
C SER A 674 -23.58 18.79 32.03
N GLY A 675 -24.88 18.87 31.81
CA GLY A 675 -25.50 18.75 30.50
C GLY A 675 -26.45 19.89 30.25
N ASN A 676 -26.27 20.58 29.17
CA ASN A 676 -27.08 21.72 28.73
C ASN A 676 -27.77 21.44 27.38
N SER A 677 -28.97 21.97 27.23
CA SER A 677 -29.80 21.75 26.04
C SER A 677 -29.58 22.84 25.02
N TYR A 678 -29.38 22.43 23.79
CA TYR A 678 -29.18 23.28 22.61
C TYR A 678 -30.18 22.94 21.51
N VAL A 679 -30.58 23.91 20.73
CA VAL A 679 -31.44 23.71 19.57
C VAL A 679 -30.57 23.53 18.31
N VAL A 680 -30.84 22.52 17.54
CA VAL A 680 -30.13 22.25 16.27
C VAL A 680 -30.60 23.27 15.23
N ALA A 681 -29.80 24.32 15.01
CA ALA A 681 -30.09 25.40 14.09
C ALA A 681 -29.71 25.10 12.64
N GLY A 682 -28.82 24.16 12.42
CA GLY A 682 -28.37 23.82 11.08
C GLY A 682 -27.52 22.57 10.99
N SER A 683 -27.40 22.07 9.75
CA SER A 683 -26.53 20.96 9.40
C SER A 683 -25.61 21.37 8.28
N PHE A 684 -24.36 20.96 8.39
CA PHE A 684 -23.32 21.34 7.45
C PHE A 684 -22.42 20.16 7.04
N LYS A 685 -21.70 20.38 5.93
CA LYS A 685 -20.54 19.59 5.51
C LYS A 685 -19.36 20.53 5.30
N SER A 686 -18.17 20.09 5.66
CA SER A 686 -16.94 20.76 5.31
C SER A 686 -15.85 19.74 5.01
N ARG A 687 -14.88 20.15 4.20
CA ARG A 687 -13.64 19.41 3.95
C ARG A 687 -12.47 19.98 4.77
N ALA A 688 -12.56 21.27 5.10
CA ALA A 688 -11.49 22.00 5.76
C ALA A 688 -11.44 21.78 7.28
N THR A 689 -12.44 21.14 7.86
CA THR A 689 -12.48 20.82 9.28
C THR A 689 -13.12 19.45 9.54
N ASP A 690 -12.68 18.78 10.60
CA ASP A 690 -13.23 17.53 11.13
C ASP A 690 -14.20 17.76 12.30
N VAL A 691 -14.65 18.99 12.51
CA VAL A 691 -15.56 19.35 13.59
C VAL A 691 -16.92 18.65 13.39
N GLU A 692 -17.47 18.15 14.48
CA GLU A 692 -18.80 17.52 14.47
C GLU A 692 -19.88 18.46 14.94
N VAL A 693 -19.55 19.35 15.89
CA VAL A 693 -20.50 20.25 16.54
C VAL A 693 -19.87 21.61 16.75
N VAL A 694 -20.58 22.68 16.38
CA VAL A 694 -20.17 24.07 16.64
C VAL A 694 -21.22 24.76 17.51
N ILE A 695 -20.78 25.48 18.53
CA ILE A 695 -21.59 26.27 19.45
C ILE A 695 -21.10 27.72 19.53
N PRO A 696 -21.89 28.67 20.02
CA PRO A 696 -21.38 30.00 20.34
C PRO A 696 -20.34 29.96 21.46
N SER A 697 -19.27 30.73 21.36
CA SER A 697 -18.14 30.73 22.28
C SER A 697 -18.53 31.01 23.72
N MET A 698 -19.54 31.85 23.95
CA MET A 698 -20.03 32.15 25.30
C MET A 698 -20.47 30.89 26.05
N TYR A 699 -20.98 29.87 25.36
CA TYR A 699 -21.36 28.57 25.94
C TYR A 699 -20.17 27.62 26.06
N ALA A 700 -19.13 27.76 25.23
CA ALA A 700 -17.88 27.06 25.46
C ALA A 700 -17.26 27.45 26.82
N VAL A 701 -17.36 28.74 27.17
CA VAL A 701 -16.92 29.25 28.48
C VAL A 701 -17.88 28.86 29.60
N SER A 702 -19.20 29.17 29.46
CA SER A 702 -20.14 29.00 30.58
C SER A 702 -20.49 27.55 30.88
N ASP A 703 -20.62 26.70 29.87
CA ASP A 703 -21.12 25.34 29.98
C ASP A 703 -20.01 24.28 30.02
N PHE A 704 -18.88 24.59 29.40
CA PHE A 704 -17.76 23.65 29.28
C PHE A 704 -16.51 24.13 30.04
N GLY A 705 -16.50 25.38 30.55
CA GLY A 705 -15.43 25.89 31.40
C GLY A 705 -14.16 26.26 30.64
N ALA A 706 -14.26 26.62 29.36
CA ALA A 706 -13.12 27.07 28.59
C ALA A 706 -12.56 28.40 29.15
N SER A 707 -11.25 28.53 29.24
CA SER A 707 -10.53 29.72 29.65
C SER A 707 -9.68 30.32 28.55
N ASP A 708 -8.95 29.47 27.85
CA ASP A 708 -8.03 29.85 26.81
C ASP A 708 -8.49 29.30 25.47
N TYR A 709 -8.13 29.98 24.39
CA TYR A 709 -8.39 29.48 23.04
C TYR A 709 -7.40 28.37 22.66
N ASP A 710 -7.90 27.36 21.96
CA ASP A 710 -7.08 26.20 21.56
C ASP A 710 -6.67 26.26 20.08
N LEU A 711 -7.42 26.98 19.25
CA LEU A 711 -7.16 27.14 17.83
C LEU A 711 -7.39 28.59 17.41
N LEU A 712 -6.50 29.10 16.58
CA LEU A 712 -6.63 30.41 15.95
C LEU A 712 -6.59 30.21 14.43
N ALA A 713 -7.66 30.58 13.75
CA ALA A 713 -7.71 30.61 12.29
C ALA A 713 -7.55 32.03 11.78
N TYR A 714 -6.78 32.25 10.70
CA TYR A 714 -6.58 33.59 10.18
C TYR A 714 -6.50 33.67 8.66
N THR A 715 -6.83 34.85 8.12
CA THR A 715 -6.49 35.32 6.78
C THR A 715 -5.57 36.53 6.88
N ALA A 716 -4.68 36.69 5.92
CA ALA A 716 -3.69 37.76 5.92
C ALA A 716 -3.28 38.11 4.49
N GLU A 717 -2.75 39.34 4.29
CA GLU A 717 -2.14 39.76 3.02
C GLU A 717 -0.88 38.90 2.70
N ASP A 718 -0.05 38.64 3.71
CA ASP A 718 1.11 37.72 3.66
C ASP A 718 0.97 36.70 4.81
N PRO A 719 0.38 35.51 4.57
CA PRO A 719 0.14 34.52 5.61
C PRO A 719 1.42 33.97 6.24
N ASP A 720 2.53 33.90 5.47
CA ASP A 720 3.80 33.36 5.97
C ASP A 720 4.47 34.37 6.93
N ALA A 721 4.38 35.66 6.64
CA ALA A 721 4.88 36.71 7.53
C ALA A 721 4.11 36.74 8.86
N ILE A 722 2.77 36.65 8.81
CA ILE A 722 1.94 36.55 10.02
C ILE A 722 2.24 35.26 10.80
N MET A 723 2.40 34.12 10.13
CA MET A 723 2.78 32.86 10.76
C MET A 723 4.06 32.98 11.59
N VAL A 724 5.07 33.66 11.05
CA VAL A 724 6.34 33.83 11.74
C VAL A 724 6.20 34.75 12.96
N GLN A 725 5.41 35.81 12.82
CA GLN A 725 5.12 36.70 13.95
C GLN A 725 4.36 35.97 15.06
N ILE A 726 3.36 35.16 14.70
CA ILE A 726 2.64 34.30 15.66
C ILE A 726 3.60 33.32 16.34
N ARG A 727 4.49 32.68 15.61
CA ARG A 727 5.51 31.76 16.17
C ARG A 727 6.44 32.50 17.15
N ALA A 728 6.82 33.72 16.82
CA ALA A 728 7.61 34.54 17.71
C ALA A 728 6.86 34.93 19.00
N LEU A 729 5.56 35.23 18.93
CA LEU A 729 4.72 35.50 20.08
C LEU A 729 4.52 34.27 20.99
N PHE A 730 4.47 33.09 20.40
CA PHE A 730 4.41 31.85 21.20
C PHE A 730 5.65 31.63 22.06
N GLY A 731 6.76 32.19 21.61
CA GLY A 731 8.00 32.15 22.36
C GLY A 731 8.42 30.75 22.72
N GLU A 732 8.49 30.49 24.01
CA GLU A 732 9.01 29.25 24.57
C GLU A 732 7.92 28.20 24.82
N THR A 733 6.68 28.45 24.38
CA THR A 733 5.57 27.51 24.59
C THR A 733 5.56 26.39 23.54
N SER A 734 4.86 25.30 23.82
CA SER A 734 4.64 24.18 22.88
C SER A 734 3.58 24.47 21.81
N ASN A 735 3.15 25.72 21.68
CA ASN A 735 2.19 26.16 20.67
C ASN A 735 2.88 26.23 19.30
N TRP A 736 2.11 26.07 18.23
CA TRP A 736 2.65 26.10 16.88
C TRP A 736 1.69 26.78 15.91
N SER A 737 2.23 27.30 14.82
CA SER A 737 1.47 27.90 13.75
C SER A 737 1.98 27.42 12.39
N ARG A 738 1.06 27.32 11.43
CA ARG A 738 1.36 26.98 10.03
C ARG A 738 0.45 27.72 9.08
N THR A 739 0.97 27.99 7.88
CA THR A 739 0.11 28.38 6.77
C THR A 739 -0.55 27.14 6.17
N VAL A 740 -1.71 27.35 5.51
CA VAL A 740 -2.41 26.27 4.77
C VAL A 740 -1.52 25.75 3.64
N GLU A 741 -0.74 26.62 3.00
CA GLU A 741 0.19 26.22 1.95
C GLU A 741 1.32 25.33 2.48
N GLU A 742 1.96 25.71 3.59
CA GLU A 742 2.97 24.89 4.25
C GLU A 742 2.40 23.51 4.64
N PHE A 743 1.21 23.49 5.23
CA PHE A 743 0.52 22.25 5.62
C PHE A 743 0.24 21.34 4.40
N ASN A 744 -0.34 21.90 3.33
CA ASN A 744 -0.65 21.15 2.12
C ASN A 744 0.62 20.60 1.46
N ASN A 745 1.66 21.40 1.35
CA ASN A 745 2.93 21.00 0.76
C ASN A 745 3.57 19.83 1.52
N ASP A 746 3.57 19.87 2.85
CA ASP A 746 4.11 18.82 3.70
C ASP A 746 3.24 17.53 3.61
N ALA A 747 1.92 17.70 3.62
CA ALA A 747 0.99 16.59 3.48
C ALA A 747 1.13 15.91 2.11
N LEU A 748 1.17 16.67 1.01
CA LEU A 748 1.38 16.16 -0.35
C LEU A 748 2.74 15.48 -0.52
N ALA A 749 3.81 16.06 0.06
CA ALA A 749 5.14 15.45 0.03
C ALA A 749 5.15 14.09 0.77
N THR A 750 4.53 14.04 1.95
CA THR A 750 4.41 12.82 2.75
C THR A 750 3.61 11.75 2.00
N VAL A 751 2.45 12.10 1.45
CA VAL A 751 1.61 11.17 0.69
C VAL A 751 2.30 10.73 -0.59
N GLY A 752 2.92 11.65 -1.32
CA GLY A 752 3.69 11.35 -2.53
C GLY A 752 4.79 10.33 -2.31
N ALA A 753 5.46 10.39 -1.16
CA ALA A 753 6.48 9.42 -0.78
C ALA A 753 5.94 7.99 -0.67
N PHE A 754 4.67 7.80 -0.28
CA PHE A 754 4.02 6.48 -0.22
C PHE A 754 3.35 6.07 -1.53
N LEU A 755 2.77 7.03 -2.26
CA LEU A 755 2.10 6.73 -3.52
C LEU A 755 3.08 6.31 -4.62
N GLN A 756 4.27 6.91 -4.67
CA GLN A 756 5.29 6.57 -5.67
C GLN A 756 5.72 5.08 -5.60
N PRO A 757 6.03 4.49 -4.43
CA PRO A 757 6.25 3.06 -4.29
C PRO A 757 5.04 2.22 -4.70
N MET A 758 3.83 2.62 -4.34
CA MET A 758 2.60 1.90 -4.71
C MET A 758 2.44 1.85 -6.23
N HIS A 759 2.65 2.98 -6.92
CA HIS A 759 2.64 3.01 -8.39
C HIS A 759 3.73 2.12 -8.99
N SER A 760 4.94 2.14 -8.43
CA SER A 760 6.04 1.28 -8.87
C SER A 760 5.69 -0.20 -8.74
N MET A 761 5.11 -0.60 -7.61
CA MET A 761 4.67 -1.99 -7.39
C MET A 761 3.54 -2.40 -8.34
N THR A 762 2.69 -1.47 -8.77
CA THR A 762 1.63 -1.73 -9.76
C THR A 762 2.22 -2.19 -11.10
N TYR A 763 3.36 -1.65 -11.53
CA TYR A 763 4.04 -2.13 -12.73
C TYR A 763 4.53 -3.58 -12.61
N PHE A 764 4.95 -4.00 -11.43
CA PHE A 764 5.32 -5.41 -11.18
C PHE A 764 4.10 -6.34 -11.21
N ILE A 765 2.95 -5.89 -10.73
CA ILE A 765 1.68 -6.64 -10.86
C ILE A 765 1.32 -6.77 -12.35
N LEU A 766 1.44 -5.71 -13.13
CA LEU A 766 1.18 -5.74 -14.57
C LEU A 766 2.15 -6.69 -15.30
N LEU A 767 3.42 -6.70 -14.91
CA LEU A 767 4.41 -7.64 -15.42
C LEU A 767 4.03 -9.09 -15.09
N LEU A 768 3.64 -9.35 -13.85
CA LEU A 768 3.19 -10.66 -13.39
C LEU A 768 1.95 -11.12 -14.18
N ALA A 769 0.99 -10.21 -14.39
CA ALA A 769 -0.20 -10.47 -15.22
C ALA A 769 0.20 -10.84 -16.65
N THR A 770 1.08 -10.07 -17.24
CA THR A 770 1.56 -10.30 -18.62
C THR A 770 2.21 -11.67 -18.75
N VAL A 771 3.07 -12.03 -17.81
CA VAL A 771 3.71 -13.35 -17.74
C VAL A 771 2.66 -14.47 -17.61
N GLY A 772 1.66 -14.27 -16.75
CA GLY A 772 0.57 -15.21 -16.56
C GLY A 772 -0.30 -15.41 -17.81
N VAL A 773 -0.66 -14.32 -18.46
CA VAL A 773 -1.43 -14.34 -19.71
C VAL A 773 -0.66 -15.01 -20.84
N ILE A 774 0.63 -14.66 -21.03
CA ILE A 774 1.50 -15.33 -22.02
C ILE A 774 1.55 -16.84 -21.76
N ASN A 775 1.74 -17.24 -20.51
CA ASN A 775 1.76 -18.63 -20.13
C ASN A 775 0.45 -19.36 -20.47
N ASN A 776 -0.69 -18.77 -20.09
CA ASN A 776 -2.00 -19.34 -20.38
C ASN A 776 -2.33 -19.41 -21.88
N LEU A 777 -1.96 -18.41 -22.66
CA LEU A 777 -2.13 -18.41 -24.11
C LEU A 777 -1.23 -19.45 -24.79
N LEU A 778 -0.01 -19.63 -24.28
CA LEU A 778 0.87 -20.73 -24.73
C LEU A 778 0.26 -22.09 -24.45
N ILE A 779 -0.32 -22.27 -23.29
CA ILE A 779 -1.03 -23.46 -22.88
C ILE A 779 -2.21 -23.74 -23.80
N ASN A 780 -3.04 -22.74 -24.06
CA ASN A 780 -4.18 -22.82 -24.95
C ASN A 780 -3.72 -23.24 -26.37
N TYR A 781 -2.63 -22.65 -26.86
CA TYR A 781 -2.05 -23.04 -28.13
C TYR A 781 -1.59 -24.50 -28.16
N ILE A 782 -0.89 -24.97 -27.12
CA ILE A 782 -0.41 -26.37 -27.05
C ILE A 782 -1.58 -27.34 -27.07
N GLN A 783 -2.66 -27.07 -26.36
CA GLN A 783 -3.85 -27.89 -26.30
C GLN A 783 -4.63 -27.88 -27.63
N LYS A 784 -4.70 -26.75 -28.32
CA LYS A 784 -5.39 -26.58 -29.59
C LYS A 784 -4.53 -26.91 -30.81
N ARG A 785 -3.25 -27.25 -30.66
CA ARG A 785 -2.34 -27.45 -31.81
C ARG A 785 -2.82 -28.48 -32.83
N ARG A 786 -3.41 -29.61 -32.36
CA ARG A 786 -3.97 -30.63 -33.23
C ARG A 786 -5.19 -30.12 -34.00
N THR A 787 -6.10 -29.41 -33.34
CA THR A 787 -7.26 -28.77 -33.95
C THR A 787 -6.84 -27.71 -34.98
N ILE A 788 -5.83 -26.90 -34.68
CA ILE A 788 -5.28 -25.91 -35.61
C ILE A 788 -4.63 -26.61 -36.82
N ALA A 789 -3.93 -27.72 -36.59
CA ALA A 789 -3.33 -28.50 -37.66
C ALA A 789 -4.40 -29.10 -38.58
N MET A 790 -5.49 -29.64 -38.01
CA MET A 790 -6.64 -30.09 -38.76
C MET A 790 -7.28 -28.97 -39.57
N TYR A 791 -7.51 -27.81 -39.02
CA TYR A 791 -8.03 -26.65 -39.73
C TYR A 791 -7.11 -26.22 -40.89
N LYS A 792 -5.79 -26.23 -40.68
CA LYS A 792 -4.80 -25.91 -41.71
C LYS A 792 -4.77 -26.98 -42.84
N SER A 793 -4.99 -28.26 -42.51
CA SER A 793 -5.06 -29.30 -43.53
C SER A 793 -6.31 -29.18 -44.41
N ILE A 794 -7.39 -28.58 -43.92
CA ILE A 794 -8.61 -28.29 -44.67
C ILE A 794 -8.52 -26.96 -45.44
N GLY A 795 -7.39 -26.21 -45.30
CA GLY A 795 -7.15 -24.97 -46.05
C GLY A 795 -7.12 -23.66 -45.22
N LEU A 796 -7.13 -23.71 -43.87
CA LEU A 796 -7.01 -22.52 -43.08
C LEU A 796 -5.64 -21.85 -43.27
N SER A 797 -5.63 -20.62 -43.76
CA SER A 797 -4.40 -19.87 -43.98
C SER A 797 -3.76 -19.33 -42.71
N ASN A 798 -2.46 -19.06 -42.73
CA ASN A 798 -1.77 -18.46 -41.57
C ASN A 798 -2.33 -17.06 -41.23
N ARG A 799 -2.86 -16.33 -42.24
CA ARG A 799 -3.46 -15.00 -42.03
C ARG A 799 -4.80 -15.12 -41.29
N GLN A 800 -5.62 -16.09 -41.63
CA GLN A 800 -6.90 -16.37 -40.98
C GLN A 800 -6.69 -16.85 -39.53
N ASN A 801 -5.74 -17.79 -39.32
CA ASN A 801 -5.39 -18.25 -37.99
C ASN A 801 -4.87 -17.11 -37.08
N ARG A 802 -4.05 -16.19 -37.62
CA ARG A 802 -3.61 -14.99 -36.91
C ARG A 802 -4.80 -14.09 -36.52
N LYS A 803 -5.72 -13.84 -37.47
CA LYS A 803 -6.93 -13.03 -37.23
C LYS A 803 -7.78 -13.66 -36.11
N MET A 804 -8.01 -14.97 -36.14
CA MET A 804 -8.76 -15.69 -35.11
C MET A 804 -8.09 -15.56 -33.72
N THR A 805 -6.78 -15.75 -33.63
CA THR A 805 -6.04 -15.65 -32.37
C THR A 805 -6.07 -14.23 -31.79
N LEU A 806 -5.96 -13.20 -32.64
CA LEU A 806 -6.06 -11.81 -32.21
C LEU A 806 -7.48 -11.45 -31.75
N ILE A 807 -8.53 -11.93 -32.43
CA ILE A 807 -9.92 -11.73 -32.00
C ILE A 807 -10.17 -12.43 -30.66
N GLU A 808 -9.68 -13.65 -30.47
CA GLU A 808 -9.80 -14.37 -29.19
C GLU A 808 -9.07 -13.61 -28.07
N GLY A 809 -7.85 -13.09 -28.31
CA GLY A 809 -7.10 -12.30 -27.36
C GLY A 809 -7.79 -10.97 -27.02
N PHE A 810 -8.22 -10.22 -28.05
CA PHE A 810 -8.94 -8.96 -27.86
C PHE A 810 -10.24 -9.16 -27.07
N SER A 811 -11.02 -10.16 -27.44
CA SER A 811 -12.29 -10.46 -26.75
C SER A 811 -12.09 -10.88 -25.30
N SER A 812 -11.07 -11.69 -25.01
CA SER A 812 -10.70 -12.06 -23.64
C SER A 812 -10.29 -10.84 -22.82
N GLY A 813 -9.50 -9.92 -23.44
CA GLY A 813 -9.12 -8.66 -22.85
C GLY A 813 -10.33 -7.77 -22.53
N LEU A 814 -11.22 -7.64 -23.51
CA LEU A 814 -12.43 -6.83 -23.38
C LEU A 814 -13.36 -7.34 -22.28
N ILE A 815 -13.65 -8.66 -22.27
CA ILE A 815 -14.49 -9.27 -21.25
C ILE A 815 -13.86 -9.10 -19.85
N GLY A 816 -12.56 -9.34 -19.74
CA GLY A 816 -11.83 -9.16 -18.48
C GLY A 816 -11.86 -7.73 -17.98
N ALA A 817 -11.68 -6.75 -18.89
CA ALA A 817 -11.75 -5.33 -18.57
C ALA A 817 -13.15 -4.91 -18.09
N VAL A 818 -14.21 -5.32 -18.80
CA VAL A 818 -15.60 -5.00 -18.41
C VAL A 818 -15.93 -5.56 -17.01
N ILE A 819 -15.58 -6.82 -16.76
CA ILE A 819 -15.81 -7.44 -15.45
C ILE A 819 -15.00 -6.71 -14.37
N ALA A 820 -13.73 -6.41 -14.63
CA ALA A 820 -12.89 -5.70 -13.69
C ALA A 820 -13.43 -4.31 -13.36
N ILE A 821 -13.84 -3.54 -14.36
CA ILE A 821 -14.42 -2.20 -14.17
C ILE A 821 -15.65 -2.26 -13.27
N VAL A 822 -16.60 -3.18 -13.56
CA VAL A 822 -17.83 -3.29 -12.79
C VAL A 822 -17.56 -3.70 -11.34
N VAL A 823 -16.70 -4.70 -11.14
CA VAL A 823 -16.40 -5.20 -9.79
C VAL A 823 -15.55 -4.22 -9.02
N SER A 824 -14.56 -3.59 -9.66
CA SER A 824 -13.74 -2.55 -8.99
C SER A 824 -14.57 -1.33 -8.61
N TYR A 825 -15.57 -0.97 -9.39
CA TYR A 825 -16.53 0.07 -8.99
C TYR A 825 -17.23 -0.30 -7.67
N MET A 826 -17.70 -1.56 -7.54
CA MET A 826 -18.31 -2.04 -6.29
C MET A 826 -17.31 -2.12 -5.13
N GLU A 827 -16.08 -2.56 -5.40
CA GLU A 827 -14.99 -2.59 -4.40
C GLU A 827 -14.70 -1.18 -3.87
N ILE A 828 -14.61 -0.20 -4.76
CA ILE A 828 -14.40 1.21 -4.41
C ILE A 828 -15.55 1.74 -3.57
N GLN A 829 -16.81 1.49 -3.98
CA GLN A 829 -17.97 1.89 -3.17
C GLN A 829 -17.94 1.27 -1.77
N THR A 830 -17.51 0.03 -1.64
CA THR A 830 -17.32 -0.62 -0.33
C THR A 830 -16.24 0.04 0.49
N ILE A 831 -15.09 0.39 -0.12
CA ILE A 831 -13.99 1.10 0.57
C ILE A 831 -14.50 2.43 1.13
N PHE A 832 -15.25 3.19 0.33
CA PHE A 832 -15.79 4.49 0.76
C PHE A 832 -16.92 4.37 1.77
N LEU A 833 -17.74 3.34 1.69
CA LEU A 833 -18.76 3.08 2.72
C LEU A 833 -18.11 2.80 4.09
N VAL A 834 -16.97 2.12 4.11
CA VAL A 834 -16.22 1.80 5.33
C VAL A 834 -15.39 2.99 5.83
N ALA A 835 -14.76 3.72 4.93
CA ALA A 835 -13.93 4.89 5.26
C ALA A 835 -14.73 6.19 5.36
N GLY A 836 -15.86 6.29 4.68
CA GLY A 836 -16.65 7.49 4.47
C GLY A 836 -17.14 8.21 5.72
N PRO A 837 -17.52 7.50 6.81
CA PRO A 837 -17.89 8.17 8.05
C PRO A 837 -16.81 9.07 8.66
N LYS A 838 -15.56 8.87 8.24
CA LYS A 838 -14.40 9.68 8.66
C LYS A 838 -13.95 10.67 7.60
N ILE A 839 -14.49 10.59 6.40
CA ILE A 839 -14.04 11.35 5.24
C ILE A 839 -15.29 11.94 4.58
N SER A 840 -15.59 13.20 4.83
CA SER A 840 -16.76 13.91 4.28
C SER A 840 -16.66 14.14 2.76
N MET A 841 -16.07 13.22 2.03
CA MET A 841 -15.82 13.34 0.60
C MET A 841 -16.31 12.11 -0.16
N THR A 842 -17.09 12.33 -1.23
CA THR A 842 -17.40 11.28 -2.20
C THR A 842 -16.28 11.23 -3.24
N PRO A 843 -15.77 10.03 -3.60
CA PRO A 843 -14.73 9.94 -4.60
C PRO A 843 -15.23 10.40 -5.95
N GLU A 844 -14.54 11.29 -6.59
CA GLU A 844 -14.71 11.53 -8.01
C GLU A 844 -14.11 10.34 -8.75
N LEU A 845 -15.00 9.53 -9.34
CA LEU A 845 -14.58 8.37 -10.12
C LEU A 845 -14.17 8.87 -11.51
N ASP A 846 -12.86 9.05 -11.69
CA ASP A 846 -12.29 9.40 -12.99
C ASP A 846 -12.48 8.26 -13.99
N ILE A 847 -13.35 8.46 -14.96
CA ILE A 847 -13.62 7.51 -16.05
C ILE A 847 -12.34 7.13 -16.80
N TRP A 848 -11.38 8.06 -16.91
CA TRP A 848 -10.11 7.80 -17.59
C TRP A 848 -9.27 6.73 -16.88
N THR A 849 -9.31 6.66 -15.55
CA THR A 849 -8.64 5.60 -14.79
C THR A 849 -9.16 4.22 -15.19
N PHE A 850 -10.48 4.06 -15.32
CA PHE A 850 -11.09 2.80 -15.74
C PHE A 850 -10.78 2.45 -17.19
N LEU A 851 -10.85 3.44 -18.09
CA LEU A 851 -10.53 3.25 -19.51
C LEU A 851 -9.06 2.90 -19.73
N VAL A 852 -8.14 3.57 -19.04
CA VAL A 852 -6.70 3.28 -19.13
C VAL A 852 -6.40 1.89 -18.60
N ALA A 853 -6.93 1.52 -17.45
CA ALA A 853 -6.71 0.19 -16.88
C ALA A 853 -7.30 -0.91 -17.79
N GLY A 854 -8.50 -0.70 -18.33
CA GLY A 854 -9.12 -1.62 -19.28
C GLY A 854 -8.34 -1.78 -20.58
N THR A 855 -7.86 -0.67 -21.15
CA THR A 855 -7.01 -0.70 -22.37
C THR A 855 -5.66 -1.38 -22.13
N LEU A 856 -5.04 -1.18 -20.98
CA LEU A 856 -3.81 -1.91 -20.61
C LEU A 856 -4.06 -3.42 -20.55
N GLY A 857 -5.18 -3.87 -19.99
CA GLY A 857 -5.57 -5.29 -20.01
C GLY A 857 -5.72 -5.85 -21.41
N ILE A 858 -6.36 -5.12 -22.31
CA ILE A 858 -6.48 -5.50 -23.73
C ILE A 858 -5.10 -5.58 -24.40
N ILE A 859 -4.23 -4.60 -24.16
CA ILE A 859 -2.88 -4.59 -24.71
C ILE A 859 -2.09 -5.81 -24.22
N VAL A 860 -2.18 -6.15 -22.93
CA VAL A 860 -1.52 -7.33 -22.35
C VAL A 860 -1.94 -8.62 -23.05
N THR A 861 -3.23 -8.78 -23.36
CA THR A 861 -3.72 -9.99 -24.07
C THR A 861 -3.29 -10.01 -25.53
N LEU A 862 -3.28 -8.90 -26.19
CA LEU A 862 -2.81 -8.80 -27.57
C LEU A 862 -1.30 -9.11 -27.67
N LEU A 863 -0.49 -8.55 -26.77
CA LEU A 863 0.93 -8.86 -26.65
C LEU A 863 1.15 -10.35 -26.33
N GLY A 864 0.39 -10.89 -25.41
CA GLY A 864 0.43 -12.31 -25.08
C GLY A 864 0.08 -13.22 -26.26
N SER A 865 -0.80 -12.79 -27.16
CA SER A 865 -1.20 -13.53 -28.35
C SER A 865 -0.11 -13.63 -29.42
N ILE A 866 0.92 -12.78 -29.36
CA ILE A 866 2.02 -12.78 -30.32
C ILE A 866 2.77 -14.11 -30.31
N VAL A 867 3.06 -14.66 -29.15
CA VAL A 867 3.84 -15.91 -29.02
C VAL A 867 3.13 -17.12 -29.62
N PRO A 868 1.84 -17.40 -29.35
CA PRO A 868 1.06 -18.43 -30.04
C PRO A 868 1.03 -18.25 -31.57
N ILE A 869 0.88 -17.02 -32.04
CA ILE A 869 0.86 -16.70 -33.47
C ILE A 869 2.19 -17.12 -34.14
N PHE A 870 3.34 -16.74 -33.56
CA PHE A 870 4.64 -17.14 -34.10
C PHE A 870 4.86 -18.65 -34.08
N LYS A 871 4.48 -19.34 -33.01
CA LYS A 871 4.60 -20.80 -32.92
C LYS A 871 3.70 -21.51 -33.92
N SER A 872 2.47 -21.04 -34.07
CA SER A 872 1.53 -21.60 -35.06
C SER A 872 1.99 -21.45 -36.49
N ARG A 873 2.73 -20.36 -36.82
CA ARG A 873 3.31 -20.15 -38.18
C ARG A 873 4.36 -21.19 -38.50
N LYS A 874 5.17 -21.61 -37.50
CA LYS A 874 6.29 -22.56 -37.68
C LYS A 874 5.87 -24.03 -37.49
N MET A 875 4.56 -24.31 -37.39
CA MET A 875 4.04 -25.66 -37.12
C MET A 875 4.21 -26.57 -38.34
N LYS A 876 4.72 -27.77 -38.15
CA LYS A 876 4.83 -28.82 -39.13
C LYS A 876 3.58 -29.68 -39.12
N LEU A 877 2.71 -29.57 -40.08
CA LEU A 877 1.36 -30.19 -40.10
C LEU A 877 1.39 -31.71 -39.97
N VAL A 878 2.32 -32.37 -40.67
CA VAL A 878 2.43 -33.84 -40.72
C VAL A 878 2.83 -34.41 -39.32
N GLU A 879 3.72 -33.68 -38.61
CA GLU A 879 4.17 -34.13 -37.29
C GLU A 879 3.06 -33.98 -36.24
N GLU A 880 2.19 -32.94 -36.39
CA GLU A 880 1.12 -32.69 -35.40
C GLU A 880 -0.14 -33.52 -35.63
N ILE A 881 -0.38 -33.99 -36.86
CA ILE A 881 -1.51 -34.88 -37.20
C ILE A 881 -1.18 -36.34 -36.95
N LYS A 882 0.09 -36.78 -37.20
CA LYS A 882 0.59 -38.13 -37.00
C LYS A 882 0.79 -38.56 -35.55
N PHE A 883 0.38 -37.80 -34.60
CA PHE A 883 0.51 -38.15 -33.18
C PHE A 883 -0.57 -39.16 -32.78
N GLU A 884 -0.36 -40.44 -33.16
CA GLU A 884 -0.94 -41.63 -32.53
C GLU A 884 0.08 -42.23 -31.61
#